data_70a2f76937d9153c15b198da9ee3f004
#
_entry.id   70a2f76937d9153c15b198da9ee3f004
#
_cell.length_a   1.000
_cell.length_b   1.000
_cell.length_c   1.000
_cell.angle_alpha   90.00
_cell.angle_beta   90.00
_cell.angle_gamma   90.00
#
_symmetry.space_group_name_H-M   'P 1'
#
loop_
_entity.id
_entity.type
_entity.pdbx_description
1 polymer ?
#
loop_
_entity_poly.entity_id
_entity_poly.type
_entity_poly.pdbx_seq_one_letter_code
_entity_poly.pdbx_strand_id
1 'polypeptide(L)'
;VASLMAKGAVEVSEELKRGFMPKMQTFIRLAEVYKDEEKLQAVFADFKRAKKQEHLLICFLELSHALNPALVRELSKKELLENCGCSPAILDGVLKRGVLESYEKEVGRLQVPVCRLQPLNPLSEAQRKAYGEIHDIFREKEVCLLHGVTSSGKTEVYVRLIDEVLKMGRQVLYMLPEIAITTQITERLAKLFGDKLLVYHSKFSDNERVEVWNRLLHTGEPMLVLGVRSSLFLPFKDLGLIIIDEEHENTYKQQDPAPRYHARNAALVLAGMHGAKTLLGSATPSIDSYFNATIGKYGLVELTTRYGDRLMPEILTVDIKELRRKKIMKDTLFSPVLVEKLSEALGKGEQVILFQNRRGFAPVIECKECGWVPHCVNCDVSLTYHKFRNELVCHYCGYKIQLPHHCPECQSPELRTMGFGTEMVEEEIATLFPSAKVERLDFDTARTRAAYERIIADFEKGKTQILIGTQMLSKGLDFGNVSVVGILNADSLMNFPDFRAHERAFQLMVQVSGRAGRRDKRGTVVLQTSQPDHPLIRMVERFAYKEMVRLQLGERSMFRYPPYYRLIVIVLRSRNDSILQELSVLYAENLRRRLGERVLGPVTPPITRVQTLHIRKIVLKIEIAAAIAPVREILESVHTEMQRYLPFKQLIVHYDVDPA
;
A
#
# COMPACT_ATOMS: atom_id res chain seq x y z
N VAL A 1 7.72 -7.06 35.52
CA VAL A 1 6.95 -5.98 36.17
C VAL A 1 5.73 -6.58 36.86
N ALA A 2 4.80 -7.27 36.14
CA ALA A 2 3.57 -7.81 36.72
C ALA A 2 3.80 -8.71 37.97
N SER A 3 4.86 -9.54 37.98
CA SER A 3 5.21 -10.39 39.12
C SER A 3 5.75 -9.59 40.34
N LEU A 4 6.41 -8.45 40.09
CA LEU A 4 6.90 -7.54 41.15
C LEU A 4 5.75 -6.71 41.69
N MET A 5 4.80 -6.30 40.85
CA MET A 5 3.58 -5.61 41.29
C MET A 5 2.72 -6.52 42.18
N ALA A 6 2.54 -7.80 41.78
CA ALA A 6 1.79 -8.78 42.58
C ALA A 6 2.42 -9.07 43.96
N LYS A 7 3.73 -8.81 44.11
CA LYS A 7 4.47 -8.92 45.38
C LYS A 7 4.54 -7.61 46.17
N GLY A 8 3.91 -6.54 45.70
CA GLY A 8 3.99 -5.21 46.32
C GLY A 8 5.37 -4.56 46.29
N ALA A 9 6.32 -5.09 45.49
CA ALA A 9 7.69 -4.59 45.44
C ALA A 9 7.87 -3.40 44.49
N VAL A 10 6.90 -3.15 43.59
CA VAL A 10 6.88 -2.04 42.63
C VAL A 10 5.45 -1.55 42.50
N GLU A 11 5.26 -0.27 42.58
CA GLU A 11 4.03 0.43 42.25
C GLU A 11 4.18 1.12 40.91
N VAL A 12 3.19 0.95 40.01
CA VAL A 12 3.18 1.63 38.72
C VAL A 12 2.33 2.88 38.83
N SER A 13 2.98 4.04 38.79
CA SER A 13 2.28 5.32 38.61
C SER A 13 2.26 5.69 37.15
N GLU A 14 1.06 5.91 36.58
CA GLU A 14 0.92 6.48 35.24
C GLU A 14 0.91 8.01 35.36
N GLU A 15 2.02 8.65 34.98
CA GLU A 15 2.02 10.08 34.70
C GLU A 15 1.53 10.33 33.25
N LEU A 16 0.44 11.07 33.13
CA LEU A 16 0.01 11.63 31.84
C LEU A 16 1.02 12.72 31.43
N LYS A 17 2.11 12.32 30.80
CA LYS A 17 2.96 13.28 30.10
C LYS A 17 2.21 13.83 28.89
N ARG A 18 2.18 15.17 28.73
CA ARG A 18 1.72 15.79 27.50
C ARG A 18 2.60 15.28 26.35
N GLY A 19 2.08 14.31 25.58
CA GLY A 19 2.82 13.65 24.50
C GLY A 19 3.08 14.58 23.29
N PHE A 20 2.24 15.60 23.09
CA PHE A 20 2.40 16.59 22.03
C PHE A 20 3.18 17.79 22.53
N MET A 21 4.27 18.11 21.84
CA MET A 21 5.03 19.35 22.04
C MET A 21 4.97 20.17 20.73
N PRO A 22 4.40 21.38 20.75
CA PRO A 22 4.42 22.26 19.59
C PRO A 22 5.88 22.55 19.20
N LYS A 23 6.16 22.70 17.92
CA LYS A 23 7.48 23.11 17.45
C LYS A 23 7.56 24.62 17.57
N MET A 24 8.36 25.08 18.53
CA MET A 24 8.63 26.50 18.67
C MET A 24 9.79 26.89 17.76
N GLN A 25 9.66 28.02 17.09
CA GLN A 25 10.72 28.62 16.28
C GLN A 25 10.87 30.08 16.66
N THR A 26 12.12 30.53 16.77
CA THR A 26 12.44 31.91 17.11
C THR A 26 12.30 32.77 15.84
N PHE A 27 11.48 33.79 15.90
CA PHE A 27 11.29 34.81 14.89
C PHE A 27 11.91 36.14 15.37
N ILE A 28 12.23 36.98 14.40
CA ILE A 28 12.81 38.29 14.63
C ILE A 28 11.83 39.35 14.12
N ARG A 29 11.65 40.40 14.92
CA ARG A 29 10.85 41.58 14.53
C ARG A 29 11.58 42.84 14.85
N LEU A 30 11.25 43.93 14.16
CA LEU A 30 11.70 45.25 14.50
C LEU A 30 10.98 45.74 15.78
N ALA A 31 11.71 46.24 16.73
CA ALA A 31 11.09 46.78 17.94
C ALA A 31 10.21 48.02 17.59
N GLU A 32 9.06 48.13 18.24
CA GLU A 32 8.02 49.12 17.91
C GLU A 32 8.57 50.57 17.88
N VAL A 33 9.51 50.87 18.74
CA VAL A 33 10.13 52.21 18.84
C VAL A 33 10.85 52.59 17.54
N TYR A 34 11.38 51.62 16.79
CA TYR A 34 12.18 51.84 15.58
C TYR A 34 11.36 51.69 14.26
N LYS A 35 10.06 51.62 14.35
CA LYS A 35 9.17 51.79 13.21
C LYS A 35 9.05 53.24 12.76
N ASP A 36 9.49 54.15 13.64
CA ASP A 36 9.66 55.55 13.37
C ASP A 36 10.95 55.77 12.56
N GLU A 37 10.85 56.48 11.44
CA GLU A 37 11.92 56.65 10.46
C GLU A 37 13.10 57.45 11.02
N GLU A 38 12.84 58.51 11.82
CA GLU A 38 13.89 59.32 12.41
C GLU A 38 14.72 58.52 13.42
N LYS A 39 14.07 57.73 14.26
CA LYS A 39 14.74 56.84 15.24
C LYS A 39 15.54 55.77 14.59
N LEU A 40 15.02 55.19 13.48
CA LEU A 40 15.74 54.19 12.71
C LEU A 40 17.00 54.75 12.06
N GLN A 41 16.92 56.00 11.49
CA GLN A 41 18.09 56.68 10.93
C GLN A 41 19.18 56.94 12.01
N ALA A 42 18.79 57.28 13.24
CA ALA A 42 19.73 57.41 14.34
C ALA A 42 20.46 56.09 14.65
N VAL A 43 19.78 54.92 14.61
CA VAL A 43 20.37 53.61 14.75
C VAL A 43 21.40 53.32 13.66
N PHE A 44 21.14 53.65 12.42
CA PHE A 44 22.10 53.48 11.33
C PHE A 44 23.35 54.36 11.54
N ALA A 45 23.22 55.56 12.11
CA ALA A 45 24.36 56.41 12.47
C ALA A 45 25.25 55.75 13.53
N ASP A 46 24.66 55.07 14.52
CA ASP A 46 25.37 54.36 15.57
C ASP A 46 26.05 53.06 15.03
N PHE A 47 25.47 52.43 14.03
CA PHE A 47 26.03 51.19 13.44
C PHE A 47 27.13 51.42 12.41
N LYS A 48 27.42 52.67 11.99
CA LYS A 48 28.52 53.00 11.08
C LYS A 48 29.87 52.43 11.50
N ARG A 49 30.11 52.26 12.81
CA ARG A 49 31.32 51.62 13.39
C ARG A 49 31.22 50.11 13.48
N ALA A 50 30.03 49.53 13.28
CA ALA A 50 29.75 48.07 13.41
C ALA A 50 29.16 47.51 12.10
N LYS A 51 29.92 47.60 11.02
CA LYS A 51 29.47 47.27 9.62
C LYS A 51 28.71 45.93 9.48
N LYS A 52 29.07 44.92 10.26
CA LYS A 52 28.38 43.62 10.22
C LYS A 52 26.98 43.66 10.86
N GLN A 53 26.77 44.49 11.89
CA GLN A 53 25.45 44.67 12.50
C GLN A 53 24.56 45.54 11.61
N GLU A 54 25.13 46.56 10.95
CA GLU A 54 24.48 47.38 9.97
C GLU A 54 23.99 46.54 8.80
N HIS A 55 24.84 45.70 8.25
CA HIS A 55 24.49 44.75 7.18
C HIS A 55 23.34 43.82 7.55
N LEU A 56 23.38 43.23 8.77
CA LEU A 56 22.30 42.37 9.25
C LEU A 56 20.98 43.13 9.37
N LEU A 57 21.00 44.39 9.87
CA LEU A 57 19.78 45.20 9.96
C LEU A 57 19.20 45.56 8.58
N ILE A 58 20.04 45.90 7.60
CA ILE A 58 19.62 46.13 6.23
C ILE A 58 18.98 44.90 5.64
N CYS A 59 19.65 43.74 5.70
CA CYS A 59 19.09 42.47 5.26
C CYS A 59 17.75 42.13 5.92
N PHE A 60 17.63 42.37 7.23
CA PHE A 60 16.39 42.18 7.96
C PHE A 60 15.26 43.06 7.38
N LEU A 61 15.51 44.36 7.18
CA LEU A 61 14.52 45.29 6.68
C LEU A 61 14.08 44.97 5.22
N GLU A 62 15.04 44.55 4.39
CA GLU A 62 14.77 44.13 3.01
C GLU A 62 13.94 42.86 2.96
N LEU A 63 14.28 41.85 3.75
CA LEU A 63 13.60 40.54 3.75
C LEU A 63 12.24 40.58 4.44
N SER A 64 12.12 41.35 5.53
CA SER A 64 10.90 41.42 6.35
C SER A 64 9.90 42.46 5.88
N HIS A 65 10.34 43.45 5.05
CA HIS A 65 9.56 44.63 4.69
C HIS A 65 8.94 45.35 5.91
N ALA A 66 9.65 45.34 7.06
CA ALA A 66 9.12 45.74 8.35
C ALA A 66 8.60 47.19 8.40
N LEU A 67 9.02 48.06 7.47
CA LEU A 67 8.57 49.46 7.35
C LEU A 67 7.33 49.62 6.49
N ASN A 68 6.87 48.60 5.78
CA ASN A 68 5.69 48.67 4.96
C ASN A 68 4.58 47.76 5.53
N PRO A 69 3.57 48.31 6.22
CA PRO A 69 2.52 47.51 6.86
C PRO A 69 1.76 46.56 5.94
N ALA A 70 1.69 46.90 4.63
CA ALA A 70 0.98 46.12 3.62
C ALA A 70 1.80 44.90 3.14
N LEU A 71 3.11 44.88 3.37
CA LEU A 71 4.03 43.86 2.86
C LEU A 71 4.83 43.15 3.96
N VAL A 72 4.57 43.48 5.23
CA VAL A 72 5.31 42.91 6.39
C VAL A 72 5.28 41.37 6.35
N ARG A 73 6.46 40.81 6.37
CA ARG A 73 6.68 39.35 6.43
C ARG A 73 7.41 38.98 7.73
N GLU A 74 6.89 37.96 8.43
CA GLU A 74 7.59 37.37 9.56
C GLU A 74 8.86 36.64 9.10
N LEU A 75 9.99 36.89 9.75
CA LEU A 75 11.28 36.32 9.39
C LEU A 75 11.82 35.51 10.54
N SER A 76 12.15 34.24 10.29
CA SER A 76 12.74 33.38 11.32
C SER A 76 14.21 33.71 11.54
N LYS A 77 14.71 33.48 12.77
CA LYS A 77 16.13 33.63 13.12
C LYS A 77 17.04 32.85 12.15
N LYS A 78 16.64 31.64 11.77
CA LYS A 78 17.39 30.78 10.87
C LYS A 78 17.44 31.38 9.45
N GLU A 79 16.30 31.77 8.91
CA GLU A 79 16.19 32.36 7.58
C GLU A 79 16.97 33.68 7.45
N LEU A 80 16.93 34.52 8.48
CA LEU A 80 17.71 35.75 8.52
C LEU A 80 19.22 35.48 8.45
N LEU A 81 19.71 34.55 9.28
CA LEU A 81 21.14 34.24 9.35
C LEU A 81 21.66 33.56 8.06
N GLU A 82 20.86 32.71 7.45
CA GLU A 82 21.20 32.03 6.18
C GLU A 82 21.27 33.02 5.02
N ASN A 83 20.32 33.94 4.91
CA ASN A 83 20.29 34.90 3.82
C ASN A 83 21.32 36.03 3.95
N CYS A 84 21.61 36.50 5.19
CA CYS A 84 22.58 37.55 5.38
C CYS A 84 24.01 37.04 5.58
N GLY A 85 24.24 35.71 5.66
CA GLY A 85 25.56 35.13 5.87
C GLY A 85 26.23 35.55 7.20
N CYS A 86 25.45 36.00 8.18
CA CYS A 86 25.94 36.51 9.46
C CYS A 86 25.98 35.43 10.54
N SER A 87 26.92 35.55 11.45
CA SER A 87 26.96 34.63 12.61
C SER A 87 25.92 35.00 13.67
N PRO A 88 25.45 34.01 14.48
CA PRO A 88 24.48 34.24 15.54
C PRO A 88 24.93 35.34 16.55
N ALA A 89 26.23 35.45 16.80
CA ALA A 89 26.77 36.46 17.72
C ALA A 89 26.54 37.91 17.26
N ILE A 90 26.47 38.12 15.91
CA ILE A 90 26.17 39.47 15.34
C ILE A 90 24.71 39.82 15.61
N LEU A 91 23.80 38.87 15.41
CA LEU A 91 22.37 39.03 15.70
C LEU A 91 22.15 39.28 17.20
N ASP A 92 22.79 38.49 18.07
CA ASP A 92 22.71 38.68 19.53
C ASP A 92 23.18 40.08 19.95
N GLY A 93 24.17 40.65 19.24
CA GLY A 93 24.63 42.03 19.45
C GLY A 93 23.55 43.08 19.09
N VAL A 94 22.77 42.85 18.03
CA VAL A 94 21.67 43.75 17.63
C VAL A 94 20.44 43.59 18.54
N LEU A 95 20.15 42.35 18.99
CA LEU A 95 19.11 42.06 19.97
C LEU A 95 19.40 42.73 21.32
N LYS A 96 20.66 42.68 21.82
CA LYS A 96 21.08 43.36 23.08
C LYS A 96 20.94 44.88 23.04
N ARG A 97 20.99 45.48 21.86
CA ARG A 97 20.76 46.92 21.67
C ARG A 97 19.28 47.29 21.59
N GLY A 98 18.39 46.28 21.62
CA GLY A 98 16.93 46.48 21.56
C GLY A 98 16.38 46.97 20.22
N VAL A 99 17.18 46.92 19.15
CA VAL A 99 16.72 47.33 17.79
C VAL A 99 15.85 46.25 17.17
N LEU A 100 16.24 45.01 17.32
CA LEU A 100 15.46 43.84 16.97
C LEU A 100 15.04 43.11 18.25
N GLU A 101 13.88 42.46 18.17
CA GLU A 101 13.35 41.60 19.23
C GLU A 101 13.18 40.19 18.71
N SER A 102 13.52 39.22 19.56
CA SER A 102 13.21 37.81 19.27
C SER A 102 11.97 37.38 20.02
N TYR A 103 11.10 36.63 19.37
CA TYR A 103 9.94 36.00 19.98
C TYR A 103 9.80 34.56 19.49
N GLU A 104 9.24 33.73 20.35
CA GLU A 104 8.94 32.35 19.96
C GLU A 104 7.51 32.25 19.38
N LYS A 105 7.40 31.59 18.26
CA LYS A 105 6.11 31.31 17.63
C LYS A 105 6.01 29.82 17.35
N GLU A 106 4.84 29.27 17.60
CA GLU A 106 4.51 27.92 17.20
C GLU A 106 4.49 27.84 15.66
N VAL A 107 5.27 26.91 15.10
CA VAL A 107 5.32 26.65 13.68
C VAL A 107 4.91 25.22 13.40
N GLY A 108 4.12 25.03 12.36
CA GLY A 108 3.74 23.72 11.91
C GLY A 108 4.96 22.89 11.47
N ARG A 109 4.96 21.60 11.79
CA ARG A 109 5.93 20.63 11.27
C ARG A 109 5.57 20.18 9.86
N LEU A 110 4.30 20.31 9.51
CA LEU A 110 3.77 19.96 8.22
C LEU A 110 4.25 20.95 7.16
N GLN A 111 5.33 20.58 6.47
CA GLN A 111 5.81 21.36 5.34
C GLN A 111 4.94 21.02 4.12
N VAL A 112 3.96 21.88 3.83
CA VAL A 112 3.38 21.90 2.48
C VAL A 112 4.34 22.74 1.63
N PRO A 113 4.88 22.19 0.53
CA PRO A 113 5.71 22.99 -0.36
C PRO A 113 4.92 24.23 -0.81
N VAL A 114 5.46 25.42 -0.55
CA VAL A 114 4.87 26.66 -1.08
C VAL A 114 5.11 26.66 -2.59
N CYS A 115 4.12 26.14 -3.33
CA CYS A 115 4.15 26.05 -4.77
C CYS A 115 3.16 27.05 -5.35
N ARG A 116 3.52 27.68 -6.45
CA ARG A 116 2.55 28.43 -7.25
C ARG A 116 1.49 27.46 -7.77
N LEU A 117 0.22 27.73 -7.47
CA LEU A 117 -0.88 26.88 -7.90
C LEU A 117 -0.93 26.78 -9.42
N GLN A 118 -1.13 25.60 -9.91
CA GLN A 118 -1.29 25.31 -11.34
C GLN A 118 -2.76 25.06 -11.67
N PRO A 119 -3.22 25.45 -12.86
CA PRO A 119 -4.56 25.12 -13.31
C PRO A 119 -4.70 23.60 -13.51
N LEU A 120 -5.94 23.11 -13.37
CA LEU A 120 -6.24 21.70 -13.63
C LEU A 120 -6.10 21.40 -15.14
N ASN A 121 -5.52 20.25 -15.45
CA ASN A 121 -5.42 19.79 -16.83
C ASN A 121 -6.81 19.57 -17.45
N PRO A 122 -7.01 19.84 -18.75
CA PRO A 122 -8.25 19.49 -19.42
C PRO A 122 -8.43 17.96 -19.47
N LEU A 123 -9.65 17.51 -19.25
CA LEU A 123 -9.98 16.09 -19.40
C LEU A 123 -10.06 15.71 -20.88
N SER A 124 -9.53 14.52 -21.23
CA SER A 124 -9.79 13.91 -22.54
C SER A 124 -11.28 13.59 -22.71
N GLU A 125 -11.71 13.25 -23.91
CA GLU A 125 -13.10 12.90 -24.18
C GLU A 125 -13.56 11.69 -23.33
N ALA A 126 -12.75 10.63 -23.28
CA ALA A 126 -13.04 9.44 -22.48
C ALA A 126 -13.12 9.77 -20.97
N GLN A 127 -12.20 10.59 -20.46
CA GLN A 127 -12.21 11.04 -19.06
C GLN A 127 -13.42 11.92 -18.74
N ARG A 128 -13.81 12.80 -19.66
CA ARG A 128 -14.99 13.67 -19.51
C ARG A 128 -16.27 12.85 -19.48
N LYS A 129 -16.36 11.83 -20.34
CA LYS A 129 -17.48 10.87 -20.32
C LYS A 129 -17.55 10.15 -18.99
N ALA A 130 -16.43 9.56 -18.53
CA ALA A 130 -16.36 8.87 -17.24
C ALA A 130 -16.73 9.80 -16.07
N TYR A 131 -16.26 11.06 -16.08
CA TYR A 131 -16.60 12.05 -15.08
C TYR A 131 -18.13 12.32 -15.04
N GLY A 132 -18.77 12.48 -16.20
CA GLY A 132 -20.22 12.65 -16.28
C GLY A 132 -20.99 11.43 -15.78
N GLU A 133 -20.59 10.22 -16.18
CA GLU A 133 -21.20 8.97 -15.72
C GLU A 133 -21.08 8.79 -14.19
N ILE A 134 -19.95 9.20 -13.57
CA ILE A 134 -19.78 9.19 -12.11
C ILE A 134 -20.81 10.12 -11.45
N HIS A 135 -21.02 11.33 -12.00
CA HIS A 135 -22.02 12.25 -11.47
C HIS A 135 -23.45 11.70 -11.56
N ASP A 136 -23.80 11.09 -12.69
CA ASP A 136 -25.12 10.48 -12.85
C ASP A 136 -25.34 9.35 -11.84
N ILE A 137 -24.32 8.49 -11.65
CA ILE A 137 -24.35 7.42 -10.64
C ILE A 137 -24.50 7.99 -9.23
N PHE A 138 -23.78 9.05 -8.88
CA PHE A 138 -23.84 9.64 -7.54
C PHE A 138 -25.17 10.32 -7.20
N ARG A 139 -26.05 10.56 -8.17
CA ARG A 139 -27.44 10.99 -7.91
C ARG A 139 -28.28 9.86 -7.32
N GLU A 140 -28.01 8.61 -7.69
CA GLU A 140 -28.81 7.44 -7.32
C GLU A 140 -28.12 6.53 -6.30
N LYS A 141 -26.79 6.49 -6.31
CA LYS A 141 -25.98 5.56 -5.51
C LYS A 141 -24.90 6.29 -4.72
N GLU A 142 -24.54 5.69 -3.59
CA GLU A 142 -23.50 6.24 -2.71
C GLU A 142 -22.09 5.80 -3.11
N VAL A 143 -21.96 4.70 -3.87
CA VAL A 143 -20.68 4.10 -4.23
C VAL A 143 -20.59 3.89 -5.74
N CYS A 144 -19.48 4.36 -6.31
CA CYS A 144 -19.13 4.14 -7.72
C CYS A 144 -17.79 3.42 -7.83
N LEU A 145 -17.71 2.39 -8.67
CA LEU A 145 -16.47 1.72 -9.06
C LEU A 145 -16.00 2.28 -10.42
N LEU A 146 -14.84 2.94 -10.44
CA LEU A 146 -14.16 3.35 -11.66
C LEU A 146 -13.12 2.28 -12.06
N HIS A 147 -13.50 1.42 -12.99
CA HIS A 147 -12.62 0.44 -13.60
C HIS A 147 -11.89 1.08 -14.79
N GLY A 148 -10.67 1.53 -14.58
CA GLY A 148 -9.89 2.19 -15.63
C GLY A 148 -8.56 1.49 -15.85
N VAL A 149 -8.25 1.12 -17.10
CA VAL A 149 -6.98 0.46 -17.44
C VAL A 149 -5.76 1.24 -16.94
N THR A 150 -4.62 0.57 -16.82
CA THR A 150 -3.37 1.21 -16.41
C THR A 150 -3.04 2.38 -17.35
N SER A 151 -2.66 3.54 -16.79
CA SER A 151 -2.38 4.78 -17.54
C SER A 151 -3.57 5.36 -18.32
N SER A 152 -4.81 5.08 -17.92
CA SER A 152 -6.02 5.74 -18.46
C SER A 152 -6.21 7.17 -17.96
N GLY A 153 -5.44 7.57 -16.95
CA GLY A 153 -5.55 8.90 -16.33
C GLY A 153 -6.67 9.02 -15.32
N LYS A 154 -7.01 7.96 -14.58
CA LYS A 154 -7.96 7.99 -13.45
C LYS A 154 -7.71 9.15 -12.50
N THR A 155 -6.45 9.46 -12.23
CA THR A 155 -6.05 10.53 -11.32
C THR A 155 -6.57 11.91 -11.76
N GLU A 156 -6.68 12.18 -13.08
CA GLU A 156 -7.26 13.46 -13.56
C GLU A 156 -8.75 13.54 -13.24
N VAL A 157 -9.47 12.43 -13.34
CA VAL A 157 -10.87 12.34 -12.93
C VAL A 157 -11.00 12.58 -11.42
N TYR A 158 -10.13 11.98 -10.62
CA TYR A 158 -10.10 12.19 -9.16
C TYR A 158 -9.88 13.65 -8.80
N VAL A 159 -8.88 14.27 -9.42
CA VAL A 159 -8.53 15.68 -9.19
C VAL A 159 -9.71 16.62 -9.48
N ARG A 160 -10.48 16.35 -10.54
CA ARG A 160 -11.69 17.13 -10.86
C ARG A 160 -12.78 16.98 -9.80
N LEU A 161 -13.06 15.75 -9.35
CA LEU A 161 -14.04 15.51 -8.30
C LEU A 161 -13.62 16.12 -6.96
N ILE A 162 -12.31 16.05 -6.63
CA ILE A 162 -11.74 16.69 -5.44
C ILE A 162 -11.96 18.21 -5.49
N ASP A 163 -11.59 18.85 -6.59
CA ASP A 163 -11.72 20.30 -6.76
C ASP A 163 -13.18 20.77 -6.59
N GLU A 164 -14.10 20.03 -7.17
CA GLU A 164 -15.53 20.31 -7.05
C GLU A 164 -16.02 20.24 -5.60
N VAL A 165 -15.70 19.16 -4.88
CA VAL A 165 -16.14 18.98 -3.49
C VAL A 165 -15.49 20.01 -2.56
N LEU A 166 -14.23 20.36 -2.79
CA LEU A 166 -13.57 21.44 -2.05
C LEU A 166 -14.19 22.82 -2.33
N LYS A 167 -14.66 23.08 -3.55
CA LYS A 167 -15.38 24.32 -3.90
C LYS A 167 -16.78 24.38 -3.26
N MET A 168 -17.41 23.22 -3.01
CA MET A 168 -18.65 23.13 -2.25
C MET A 168 -18.44 23.36 -0.74
N GLY A 169 -17.21 23.59 -0.28
CA GLY A 169 -16.88 23.82 1.12
C GLY A 169 -16.69 22.53 1.94
N ARG A 170 -16.70 21.36 1.32
CA ARG A 170 -16.63 20.06 2.02
C ARG A 170 -15.23 19.47 1.98
N GLN A 171 -14.98 18.53 2.88
CA GLN A 171 -13.70 17.81 3.02
C GLN A 171 -13.65 16.59 2.11
N VAL A 172 -12.44 16.22 1.69
CA VAL A 172 -12.19 15.04 0.86
C VAL A 172 -11.12 14.15 1.50
N LEU A 173 -11.36 12.85 1.53
CA LEU A 173 -10.36 11.83 1.88
C LEU A 173 -9.96 11.08 0.61
N TYR A 174 -8.69 11.23 0.22
CA TYR A 174 -8.09 10.47 -0.87
C TYR A 174 -7.14 9.42 -0.30
N MET A 175 -7.54 8.15 -0.38
CA MET A 175 -6.79 7.03 0.17
C MET A 175 -5.94 6.36 -0.90
N LEU A 176 -4.68 6.12 -0.54
CA LEU A 176 -3.73 5.36 -1.33
C LEU A 176 -3.14 4.20 -0.49
N PRO A 177 -2.70 3.10 -1.12
CA PRO A 177 -1.82 2.14 -0.46
C PRO A 177 -0.57 2.83 0.06
N GLU A 178 -0.07 2.41 1.23
CA GLU A 178 1.05 3.10 1.92
C GLU A 178 2.29 3.30 1.03
N ILE A 179 2.59 2.31 0.18
CA ILE A 179 3.72 2.37 -0.76
C ILE A 179 3.46 3.35 -1.91
N ALA A 180 2.20 3.63 -2.25
CA ALA A 180 1.83 4.52 -3.35
C ALA A 180 1.84 6.01 -2.99
N ILE A 181 1.95 6.37 -1.70
CA ILE A 181 2.18 7.76 -1.28
C ILE A 181 3.65 8.11 -1.52
N THR A 182 3.94 8.46 -2.76
CA THR A 182 5.25 8.89 -3.20
C THR A 182 5.38 10.41 -3.17
N THR A 183 6.61 10.91 -3.21
CA THR A 183 6.89 12.34 -3.35
C THR A 183 6.20 12.91 -4.59
N GLN A 184 6.17 12.15 -5.70
CA GLN A 184 5.52 12.56 -6.96
C GLN A 184 4.04 12.90 -6.81
N ILE A 185 3.23 12.02 -6.21
CA ILE A 185 1.79 12.28 -6.05
C ILE A 185 1.55 13.42 -5.07
N THR A 186 2.35 13.49 -4.00
CA THR A 186 2.27 14.57 -3.01
C THR A 186 2.60 15.93 -3.62
N GLU A 187 3.70 16.04 -4.36
CA GLU A 187 4.09 17.28 -5.05
C GLU A 187 3.06 17.69 -6.12
N ARG A 188 2.56 16.71 -6.86
CA ARG A 188 1.52 16.96 -7.87
C ARG A 188 0.26 17.56 -7.24
N LEU A 189 -0.23 16.97 -6.16
CA LEU A 189 -1.42 17.47 -5.46
C LEU A 189 -1.15 18.80 -4.75
N ALA A 190 0.07 19.01 -4.21
CA ALA A 190 0.46 20.27 -3.61
C ALA A 190 0.45 21.43 -4.63
N LYS A 191 0.89 21.19 -5.87
CA LYS A 191 0.82 22.18 -6.96
C LYS A 191 -0.61 22.54 -7.36
N LEU A 192 -1.59 21.65 -7.13
CA LEU A 192 -2.99 21.87 -7.49
C LEU A 192 -3.81 22.45 -6.34
N PHE A 193 -3.58 22.02 -5.11
CA PHE A 193 -4.43 22.32 -3.97
C PHE A 193 -3.74 23.15 -2.87
N GLY A 194 -2.41 23.30 -2.93
CA GLY A 194 -1.65 24.16 -2.02
C GLY A 194 -1.83 23.80 -0.55
N ASP A 195 -2.21 24.80 0.24
CA ASP A 195 -2.42 24.72 1.68
C ASP A 195 -3.66 23.90 2.11
N LYS A 196 -4.57 23.63 1.17
CA LYS A 196 -5.70 22.74 1.40
C LYS A 196 -5.32 21.26 1.47
N LEU A 197 -4.09 20.89 1.05
CA LEU A 197 -3.61 19.52 1.10
C LEU A 197 -3.02 19.19 2.47
N LEU A 198 -3.54 18.14 3.09
CA LEU A 198 -2.96 17.47 4.25
C LEU A 198 -2.50 16.07 3.87
N VAL A 199 -1.28 15.71 4.22
CA VAL A 199 -0.76 14.34 4.01
C VAL A 199 -0.76 13.61 5.35
N TYR A 200 -1.17 12.32 5.35
CA TYR A 200 -1.20 11.50 6.55
C TYR A 200 -0.76 10.06 6.27
N HIS A 201 0.37 9.66 6.84
CA HIS A 201 0.91 8.30 6.67
C HIS A 201 1.64 7.79 7.92
N SER A 202 1.90 6.49 7.97
CA SER A 202 2.50 5.80 9.13
C SER A 202 3.93 6.25 9.47
N LYS A 203 4.65 6.82 8.50
CA LYS A 203 6.03 7.32 8.68
C LYS A 203 6.11 8.70 9.35
N PHE A 204 4.98 9.36 9.55
CA PHE A 204 4.93 10.60 10.33
C PHE A 204 5.21 10.31 11.80
N SER A 205 5.97 11.20 12.44
CA SER A 205 6.13 11.20 13.90
C SER A 205 4.78 11.40 14.58
N ASP A 206 4.66 10.99 15.82
CA ASP A 206 3.43 11.16 16.58
C ASP A 206 3.01 12.63 16.67
N ASN A 207 3.97 13.56 16.79
CA ASN A 207 3.69 14.98 16.78
C ASN A 207 3.11 15.50 15.45
N GLU A 208 3.62 15.03 14.31
CA GLU A 208 3.06 15.39 12.99
C GLU A 208 1.63 14.84 12.83
N ARG A 209 1.36 13.62 13.31
CA ARG A 209 0.02 13.05 13.29
C ARG A 209 -0.97 13.83 14.14
N VAL A 210 -0.55 14.26 15.34
CA VAL A 210 -1.36 15.11 16.23
C VAL A 210 -1.62 16.47 15.59
N GLU A 211 -0.66 17.02 14.86
CA GLU A 211 -0.81 18.31 14.16
C GLU A 211 -1.87 18.20 13.02
N VAL A 212 -1.83 17.12 12.21
CA VAL A 212 -2.89 16.85 11.22
C VAL A 212 -4.24 16.70 11.89
N TRP A 213 -4.30 15.94 12.99
CA TRP A 213 -5.52 15.73 13.79
C TRP A 213 -6.10 17.06 14.28
N ASN A 214 -5.27 17.88 14.94
CA ASN A 214 -5.71 19.16 15.47
C ASN A 214 -6.15 20.13 14.39
N ARG A 215 -5.46 20.15 13.25
CA ARG A 215 -5.83 20.99 12.10
C ARG A 215 -7.22 20.63 11.58
N LEU A 216 -7.54 19.35 11.41
CA LEU A 216 -8.86 18.90 11.00
C LEU A 216 -9.92 19.14 12.09
N LEU A 217 -9.57 18.94 13.36
CA LEU A 217 -10.50 19.11 14.48
C LEU A 217 -10.91 20.56 14.68
N HIS A 218 -10.00 21.52 14.46
CA HIS A 218 -10.25 22.93 14.77
C HIS A 218 -10.63 23.76 13.54
N THR A 219 -10.28 23.32 12.32
CA THR A 219 -10.68 24.02 11.12
C THR A 219 -12.09 23.64 10.66
N GLY A 220 -12.84 24.62 10.14
CA GLY A 220 -14.07 24.38 9.37
C GLY A 220 -13.83 24.45 7.85
N GLU A 221 -12.57 24.59 7.43
CA GLU A 221 -12.23 24.79 6.03
C GLU A 221 -12.28 23.51 5.20
N PRO A 222 -12.57 23.63 3.90
CA PRO A 222 -12.50 22.49 2.98
C PRO A 222 -11.04 22.04 2.81
N MET A 223 -10.75 20.78 3.16
CA MET A 223 -9.43 20.19 3.14
C MET A 223 -9.40 18.89 2.37
N LEU A 224 -8.34 18.68 1.61
CA LEU A 224 -7.99 17.39 1.01
C LEU A 224 -7.02 16.63 1.90
N VAL A 225 -7.43 15.50 2.42
CA VAL A 225 -6.54 14.58 3.15
C VAL A 225 -6.07 13.49 2.20
N LEU A 226 -4.77 13.47 1.89
CA LEU A 226 -4.11 12.35 1.22
C LEU A 226 -3.61 11.39 2.29
N GLY A 227 -4.19 10.19 2.36
CA GLY A 227 -3.91 9.31 3.48
C GLY A 227 -3.84 7.83 3.15
N VAL A 228 -3.30 7.09 4.11
CA VAL A 228 -3.27 5.62 4.12
C VAL A 228 -4.44 5.08 4.94
N ARG A 229 -4.52 3.77 5.08
CA ARG A 229 -5.52 3.03 5.86
C ARG A 229 -5.95 3.71 7.18
N SER A 230 -4.99 4.21 7.97
CA SER A 230 -5.28 4.82 9.27
C SER A 230 -5.89 6.22 9.22
N SER A 231 -5.87 6.88 8.06
CA SER A 231 -6.49 8.21 7.88
C SER A 231 -8.02 8.21 8.02
N LEU A 232 -8.66 7.04 7.96
CA LEU A 232 -10.10 6.88 8.23
C LEU A 232 -10.53 7.35 9.62
N PHE A 233 -9.62 7.34 10.59
CA PHE A 233 -9.92 7.71 11.97
C PHE A 233 -9.67 9.17 12.28
N LEU A 234 -9.32 9.98 11.29
CA LEU A 234 -9.18 11.42 11.46
C LEU A 234 -10.53 12.11 11.72
N PRO A 235 -10.56 13.22 12.47
CA PRO A 235 -11.79 13.88 12.92
C PRO A 235 -12.39 14.78 11.84
N PHE A 236 -12.89 14.16 10.75
CA PHE A 236 -13.62 14.88 9.70
C PHE A 236 -14.90 15.50 10.26
N LYS A 237 -15.22 16.73 9.86
CA LYS A 237 -16.46 17.44 10.23
C LYS A 237 -17.52 17.34 9.16
N ASP A 238 -17.17 17.63 7.92
CA ASP A 238 -18.07 17.60 6.77
C ASP A 238 -17.39 16.91 5.57
N LEU A 239 -17.29 15.59 5.66
CA LEU A 239 -16.71 14.78 4.59
C LEU A 239 -17.70 14.66 3.43
N GLY A 240 -17.27 15.07 2.22
CA GLY A 240 -18.11 15.05 1.01
C GLY A 240 -17.78 13.92 0.05
N LEU A 241 -16.52 13.48 0.04
CA LEU A 241 -16.04 12.47 -0.90
C LEU A 241 -14.93 11.63 -0.28
N ILE A 242 -15.00 10.34 -0.48
CA ILE A 242 -13.89 9.41 -0.23
C ILE A 242 -13.48 8.79 -1.55
N ILE A 243 -12.19 8.91 -1.91
CA ILE A 243 -11.60 8.22 -3.05
C ILE A 243 -10.67 7.14 -2.51
N ILE A 244 -10.82 5.91 -3.00
CA ILE A 244 -9.95 4.79 -2.66
C ILE A 244 -9.31 4.30 -3.95
N ASP A 245 -8.07 4.71 -4.19
CA ASP A 245 -7.33 4.27 -5.36
C ASP A 245 -6.66 2.91 -5.09
N GLU A 246 -6.50 2.12 -6.16
CA GLU A 246 -6.03 0.73 -6.07
C GLU A 246 -6.81 -0.06 -4.99
N GLU A 247 -8.17 0.03 -5.04
CA GLU A 247 -9.08 -0.49 -4.00
C GLU A 247 -8.92 -1.99 -3.72
N HIS A 248 -8.37 -2.73 -4.68
CA HIS A 248 -8.09 -4.16 -4.61
C HIS A 248 -6.91 -4.52 -3.70
N GLU A 249 -6.14 -3.51 -3.26
CA GLU A 249 -4.90 -3.75 -2.53
C GLU A 249 -5.11 -4.35 -1.14
N ASN A 250 -4.38 -5.46 -0.89
CA ASN A 250 -4.44 -6.17 0.39
C ASN A 250 -3.97 -5.34 1.58
N THR A 251 -3.18 -4.29 1.35
CA THR A 251 -2.67 -3.40 2.41
C THR A 251 -3.76 -2.56 3.07
N TYR A 252 -4.94 -2.47 2.48
CA TYR A 252 -6.11 -1.89 3.12
C TYR A 252 -6.69 -2.75 4.24
N LYS A 253 -6.35 -4.05 4.31
CA LYS A 253 -6.70 -4.91 5.45
C LYS A 253 -5.66 -4.76 6.56
N GLN A 254 -6.09 -4.38 7.77
CA GLN A 254 -5.25 -4.41 8.96
C GLN A 254 -5.19 -5.83 9.51
N GLN A 255 -4.00 -6.41 9.56
CA GLN A 255 -3.79 -7.74 10.12
C GLN A 255 -3.42 -7.66 11.60
N ASP A 256 -2.55 -6.74 11.96
CA ASP A 256 -2.07 -6.50 13.32
C ASP A 256 -1.71 -5.00 13.47
N PRO A 257 -1.99 -4.35 14.60
CA PRO A 257 -2.77 -4.84 15.76
C PRO A 257 -4.28 -4.92 15.47
N ALA A 258 -5.06 -5.41 16.45
CA ALA A 258 -6.51 -5.25 16.43
C ALA A 258 -6.89 -3.75 16.57
N PRO A 259 -8.07 -3.34 16.03
CA PRO A 259 -9.06 -4.11 15.28
C PRO A 259 -8.61 -4.45 13.87
N ARG A 260 -8.95 -5.67 13.40
CA ARG A 260 -8.58 -6.18 12.06
C ARG A 260 -9.60 -5.75 11.00
N TYR A 261 -9.77 -4.44 10.83
CA TYR A 261 -10.70 -3.87 9.86
C TYR A 261 -10.13 -3.89 8.43
N HIS A 262 -11.02 -3.87 7.45
CA HIS A 262 -10.67 -3.60 6.06
C HIS A 262 -11.00 -2.13 5.75
N ALA A 263 -9.99 -1.33 5.42
CA ALA A 263 -10.15 0.12 5.29
C ALA A 263 -11.16 0.52 4.19
N ARG A 264 -11.20 -0.20 3.05
CA ARG A 264 -12.21 0.03 2.02
C ARG A 264 -13.63 -0.10 2.60
N ASN A 265 -13.91 -1.17 3.33
CA ASN A 265 -15.23 -1.40 3.90
C ASN A 265 -15.56 -0.39 5.03
N ALA A 266 -14.57 -0.06 5.86
CA ALA A 266 -14.73 0.97 6.89
C ALA A 266 -14.95 2.37 6.30
N ALA A 267 -14.32 2.68 5.16
CA ALA A 267 -14.54 3.92 4.43
C ALA A 267 -15.98 4.08 3.93
N LEU A 268 -16.61 2.99 3.47
CA LEU A 268 -18.02 3.01 3.06
C LEU A 268 -18.94 3.33 4.26
N VAL A 269 -18.62 2.80 5.43
CA VAL A 269 -19.36 3.11 6.66
C VAL A 269 -19.15 4.57 7.06
N LEU A 270 -17.91 5.06 7.04
CA LEU A 270 -17.59 6.46 7.32
C LEU A 270 -18.30 7.41 6.36
N ALA A 271 -18.30 7.08 5.06
CA ALA A 271 -19.02 7.86 4.05
C ALA A 271 -20.53 7.93 4.36
N GLY A 272 -21.14 6.80 4.72
CA GLY A 272 -22.55 6.76 5.11
C GLY A 272 -22.87 7.63 6.34
N MET A 273 -21.96 7.68 7.33
CA MET A 273 -22.12 8.54 8.52
C MET A 273 -22.10 10.04 8.19
N HIS A 274 -21.39 10.44 7.15
CA HIS A 274 -21.25 11.84 6.69
C HIS A 274 -22.16 12.21 5.51
N GLY A 275 -22.93 11.27 4.95
CA GLY A 275 -23.61 11.48 3.67
C GLY A 275 -22.65 11.79 2.53
N ALA A 276 -21.45 11.22 2.56
CA ALA A 276 -20.41 11.38 1.57
C ALA A 276 -20.52 10.34 0.46
N LYS A 277 -20.08 10.67 -0.74
CA LYS A 277 -19.96 9.73 -1.85
C LYS A 277 -18.62 8.98 -1.79
N THR A 278 -18.59 7.75 -2.32
CA THR A 278 -17.37 6.95 -2.36
C THR A 278 -17.05 6.53 -3.79
N LEU A 279 -15.83 6.86 -4.24
CA LEU A 279 -15.27 6.40 -5.51
C LEU A 279 -14.19 5.35 -5.26
N LEU A 280 -14.41 4.14 -5.74
CA LEU A 280 -13.43 3.07 -5.74
C LEU A 280 -12.73 3.06 -7.09
N GLY A 281 -11.41 3.16 -7.13
CA GLY A 281 -10.66 3.18 -8.38
C GLY A 281 -9.67 2.04 -8.47
N SER A 282 -9.61 1.40 -9.64
CA SER A 282 -8.63 0.35 -9.92
C SER A 282 -8.50 0.06 -11.41
N ALA A 283 -7.32 -0.41 -11.82
CA ALA A 283 -7.13 -1.00 -13.15
C ALA A 283 -7.55 -2.47 -13.18
N THR A 284 -7.49 -3.12 -12.05
CA THR A 284 -7.84 -4.53 -11.84
C THR A 284 -8.64 -4.64 -10.55
N PRO A 285 -9.92 -4.23 -10.53
CA PRO A 285 -10.74 -4.22 -9.33
C PRO A 285 -10.71 -5.56 -8.58
N SER A 286 -10.99 -5.52 -7.28
CA SER A 286 -11.25 -6.75 -6.54
C SER A 286 -12.53 -7.40 -7.03
N ILE A 287 -12.56 -8.73 -7.06
CA ILE A 287 -13.76 -9.46 -7.48
C ILE A 287 -14.96 -9.10 -6.61
N ASP A 288 -14.75 -8.84 -5.32
CA ASP A 288 -15.80 -8.41 -4.39
C ASP A 288 -16.42 -7.06 -4.81
N SER A 289 -15.61 -6.05 -5.15
CA SER A 289 -16.10 -4.74 -5.59
C SER A 289 -16.76 -4.82 -6.95
N TYR A 290 -16.16 -5.56 -7.87
CA TYR A 290 -16.72 -5.74 -9.22
C TYR A 290 -18.05 -6.51 -9.18
N PHE A 291 -18.15 -7.56 -8.34
CA PHE A 291 -19.41 -8.29 -8.14
C PHE A 291 -20.50 -7.35 -7.57
N ASN A 292 -20.20 -6.53 -6.57
CA ASN A 292 -21.14 -5.56 -6.04
C ASN A 292 -21.60 -4.55 -7.12
N ALA A 293 -20.74 -4.19 -8.05
CA ALA A 293 -21.09 -3.33 -9.18
C ALA A 293 -21.98 -4.06 -10.18
N THR A 294 -21.70 -5.33 -10.52
CA THR A 294 -22.48 -6.12 -11.49
C THR A 294 -23.88 -6.45 -10.98
N ILE A 295 -24.08 -6.65 -9.68
CA ILE A 295 -25.43 -6.85 -9.10
C ILE A 295 -26.17 -5.54 -8.83
N GLY A 296 -25.61 -4.39 -9.23
CA GLY A 296 -26.24 -3.08 -9.12
C GLY A 296 -26.13 -2.41 -7.75
N LYS A 297 -25.44 -3.00 -6.78
CA LYS A 297 -25.22 -2.39 -5.45
C LYS A 297 -24.31 -1.16 -5.54
N TYR A 298 -23.28 -1.20 -6.39
CA TYR A 298 -22.44 -0.05 -6.73
C TYR A 298 -22.74 0.42 -8.17
N GLY A 299 -22.37 1.65 -8.50
CA GLY A 299 -22.29 2.05 -9.89
C GLY A 299 -21.01 1.52 -10.53
N LEU A 300 -20.99 1.34 -11.83
CA LEU A 300 -19.82 0.94 -12.59
C LEU A 300 -19.56 1.95 -13.71
N VAL A 301 -18.36 2.51 -13.74
CA VAL A 301 -17.85 3.35 -14.82
C VAL A 301 -16.59 2.68 -15.37
N GLU A 302 -16.48 2.57 -16.68
CA GLU A 302 -15.34 1.94 -17.34
C GLU A 302 -14.54 2.95 -18.17
N LEU A 303 -13.24 3.01 -17.92
CA LEU A 303 -12.28 3.81 -18.68
C LEU A 303 -11.30 2.85 -19.37
N THR A 304 -11.70 2.36 -20.55
CA THR A 304 -11.08 1.22 -21.22
C THR A 304 -9.86 1.57 -22.10
N THR A 305 -9.61 2.86 -22.35
CA THR A 305 -8.51 3.32 -23.19
C THR A 305 -7.39 3.94 -22.35
N ARG A 306 -6.15 3.76 -22.78
CA ARG A 306 -5.01 4.51 -22.22
C ARG A 306 -5.05 5.96 -22.70
N TYR A 307 -4.53 6.86 -21.87
CA TYR A 307 -4.39 8.26 -22.25
C TYR A 307 -3.50 8.41 -23.49
N GLY A 308 -3.99 9.17 -24.50
CA GLY A 308 -3.32 9.35 -25.79
C GLY A 308 -3.36 8.14 -26.70
N ASP A 309 -4.40 7.30 -26.60
CA ASP A 309 -4.68 6.12 -27.46
C ASP A 309 -3.51 5.12 -27.56
N ARG A 310 -2.68 5.05 -26.52
CA ARG A 310 -1.54 4.14 -26.48
C ARG A 310 -1.97 2.69 -26.38
N LEU A 311 -1.30 1.85 -27.16
CA LEU A 311 -1.55 0.40 -27.14
C LEU A 311 -1.08 -0.21 -25.81
N MET A 312 -1.77 -1.30 -25.41
CA MET A 312 -1.29 -2.16 -24.33
C MET A 312 0.02 -2.85 -24.76
N PRO A 313 0.94 -3.14 -23.81
CA PRO A 313 2.17 -3.84 -24.13
C PRO A 313 1.88 -5.20 -24.74
N GLU A 314 2.83 -5.70 -25.53
CA GLU A 314 2.80 -7.08 -26.00
C GLU A 314 3.32 -8.02 -24.93
N ILE A 315 2.60 -9.11 -24.68
CA ILE A 315 3.01 -10.14 -23.73
C ILE A 315 3.48 -11.37 -24.49
N LEU A 316 4.75 -11.71 -24.33
CA LEU A 316 5.38 -12.90 -24.89
C LEU A 316 5.48 -13.96 -23.80
N THR A 317 4.66 -14.99 -23.89
CA THR A 317 4.71 -16.10 -22.94
C THR A 317 5.78 -17.10 -23.38
N VAL A 318 6.63 -17.48 -22.44
CA VAL A 318 7.74 -18.42 -22.65
C VAL A 318 7.52 -19.67 -21.82
N ASP A 319 7.47 -20.83 -22.49
CA ASP A 319 7.41 -22.15 -21.85
C ASP A 319 8.77 -22.55 -21.29
N ILE A 320 8.99 -22.29 -20.00
CA ILE A 320 10.23 -22.67 -19.31
C ILE A 320 10.32 -24.19 -19.08
N LYS A 321 9.21 -24.91 -19.08
CA LYS A 321 9.18 -26.38 -19.00
C LYS A 321 9.81 -27.01 -20.24
N GLU A 322 9.41 -26.56 -21.44
CA GLU A 322 9.98 -27.02 -22.70
C GLU A 322 11.46 -26.69 -22.80
N LEU A 323 11.86 -25.46 -22.44
CA LEU A 323 13.25 -25.02 -22.47
C LEU A 323 14.14 -25.84 -21.51
N ARG A 324 13.63 -26.18 -20.33
CA ARG A 324 14.35 -27.04 -19.37
C ARG A 324 14.46 -28.46 -19.90
N ARG A 325 13.39 -29.04 -20.48
CA ARG A 325 13.43 -30.38 -21.11
C ARG A 325 14.46 -30.44 -22.24
N LYS A 326 14.57 -29.39 -23.02
CA LYS A 326 15.59 -29.24 -24.07
C LYS A 326 16.99 -28.92 -23.53
N LYS A 327 17.17 -28.77 -22.21
CA LYS A 327 18.41 -28.39 -21.54
C LYS A 327 18.95 -27.01 -21.91
N ILE A 328 18.11 -26.13 -22.47
CA ILE A 328 18.45 -24.76 -22.84
C ILE A 328 18.50 -23.86 -21.59
N MET A 329 17.63 -24.11 -20.61
CA MET A 329 17.55 -23.40 -19.29
C MET A 329 17.95 -24.34 -18.15
N LYS A 330 19.12 -24.99 -18.21
CA LYS A 330 19.50 -25.97 -17.18
C LYS A 330 19.85 -25.30 -15.84
N ASP A 331 20.67 -24.25 -15.89
CA ASP A 331 21.25 -23.59 -14.73
C ASP A 331 21.07 -22.06 -14.73
N THR A 332 20.04 -21.56 -15.45
CA THR A 332 19.72 -20.14 -15.55
C THR A 332 18.26 -19.86 -15.21
N LEU A 333 18.02 -18.65 -14.65
CA LEU A 333 16.67 -18.13 -14.38
C LEU A 333 16.04 -17.45 -15.62
N PHE A 334 16.86 -17.12 -16.61
CA PHE A 334 16.47 -16.32 -17.76
C PHE A 334 16.34 -17.15 -19.02
N SER A 335 15.19 -17.06 -19.67
CA SER A 335 15.00 -17.65 -21.00
C SER A 335 15.79 -16.90 -22.07
N PRO A 336 16.23 -17.57 -23.16
CA PRO A 336 16.91 -16.90 -24.26
C PRO A 336 16.14 -15.71 -24.83
N VAL A 337 14.81 -15.83 -24.95
CA VAL A 337 13.93 -14.75 -25.40
C VAL A 337 14.02 -13.54 -24.46
N LEU A 338 14.04 -13.76 -23.14
CA LEU A 338 14.17 -12.67 -22.18
C LEU A 338 15.53 -12.01 -22.31
N VAL A 339 16.63 -12.78 -22.35
CA VAL A 339 18.00 -12.27 -22.51
C VAL A 339 18.15 -11.45 -23.80
N GLU A 340 17.58 -11.91 -24.91
CA GLU A 340 17.55 -11.18 -26.18
C GLU A 340 16.85 -9.82 -26.02
N LYS A 341 15.65 -9.79 -25.45
CA LYS A 341 14.88 -8.55 -25.24
C LYS A 341 15.58 -7.59 -24.29
N LEU A 342 16.24 -8.10 -23.24
CA LEU A 342 17.06 -7.30 -22.35
C LEU A 342 18.25 -6.66 -23.10
N SER A 343 18.95 -7.45 -23.92
CA SER A 343 20.10 -6.97 -24.71
C SER A 343 19.67 -5.89 -25.71
N GLU A 344 18.54 -6.08 -26.40
CA GLU A 344 17.99 -5.10 -27.34
C GLU A 344 17.63 -3.78 -26.64
N ALA A 345 16.99 -3.83 -25.46
CA ALA A 345 16.60 -2.65 -24.70
C ALA A 345 17.80 -1.88 -24.18
N LEU A 346 18.75 -2.59 -23.54
CA LEU A 346 19.97 -1.99 -23.00
C LEU A 346 20.85 -1.39 -24.09
N GLY A 347 20.96 -2.06 -25.25
CA GLY A 347 21.69 -1.56 -26.42
C GLY A 347 21.11 -0.27 -27.00
N LYS A 348 19.81 -0.01 -26.80
CA LYS A 348 19.13 1.24 -27.18
C LYS A 348 19.14 2.31 -26.08
N GLY A 349 19.75 2.05 -24.91
CA GLY A 349 19.74 2.94 -23.77
C GLY A 349 18.37 3.00 -23.06
N GLU A 350 17.52 2.02 -23.29
CA GLU A 350 16.22 1.88 -22.63
C GLU A 350 16.36 1.13 -21.31
N GLN A 351 15.37 1.28 -20.43
CA GLN A 351 15.38 0.66 -19.10
C GLN A 351 14.53 -0.60 -19.06
N VAL A 352 14.84 -1.45 -18.10
CA VAL A 352 14.21 -2.76 -17.90
C VAL A 352 13.75 -2.94 -16.47
N ILE A 353 12.62 -3.60 -16.31
CA ILE A 353 12.10 -4.07 -15.01
C ILE A 353 12.09 -5.60 -15.00
N LEU A 354 12.66 -6.20 -13.97
CA LEU A 354 12.56 -7.63 -13.68
C LEU A 354 11.70 -7.84 -12.43
N PHE A 355 10.57 -8.48 -12.64
CA PHE A 355 9.62 -8.75 -11.56
C PHE A 355 9.78 -10.17 -11.05
N GLN A 356 10.06 -10.28 -9.75
CA GLN A 356 10.11 -11.54 -9.01
C GLN A 356 9.32 -11.43 -7.71
N ASN A 357 8.28 -12.22 -7.54
CA ASN A 357 7.51 -12.20 -6.31
C ASN A 357 8.17 -13.08 -5.23
N ARG A 358 8.69 -12.45 -4.16
CA ARG A 358 9.29 -13.15 -3.01
C ARG A 358 8.31 -13.33 -1.85
N ARG A 359 7.11 -12.74 -1.89
CA ARG A 359 6.19 -12.75 -0.74
C ARG A 359 5.35 -14.02 -0.68
N GLY A 360 5.51 -14.73 0.44
CA GLY A 360 4.70 -15.86 0.90
C GLY A 360 5.53 -17.11 1.11
N PHE A 361 6.04 -17.29 2.32
CA PHE A 361 6.73 -18.53 2.73
C PHE A 361 5.70 -19.65 3.00
N ALA A 362 4.87 -19.95 2.00
CA ALA A 362 4.19 -21.22 1.96
C ALA A 362 5.01 -22.09 0.98
N PRO A 363 5.81 -23.03 1.45
CA PRO A 363 6.56 -23.89 0.57
C PRO A 363 5.58 -24.79 -0.18
N VAL A 364 5.35 -24.45 -1.44
CA VAL A 364 4.59 -25.27 -2.38
C VAL A 364 5.58 -26.15 -3.10
N ILE A 365 5.23 -27.41 -3.34
CA ILE A 365 6.03 -28.34 -4.13
C ILE A 365 5.64 -28.20 -5.60
N GLU A 366 6.64 -28.21 -6.48
CA GLU A 366 6.46 -28.36 -7.92
C GLU A 366 7.32 -29.49 -8.48
N CYS A 367 6.87 -30.13 -9.50
CA CYS A 367 7.72 -31.02 -10.29
C CYS A 367 8.62 -30.18 -11.22
N LYS A 368 9.93 -30.38 -11.15
CA LYS A 368 10.92 -29.67 -11.96
C LYS A 368 10.73 -29.93 -13.47
N GLU A 369 10.27 -31.14 -13.82
CA GLU A 369 10.15 -31.56 -15.22
C GLU A 369 8.82 -31.12 -15.88
N CYS A 370 7.67 -31.33 -15.19
CA CYS A 370 6.37 -31.09 -15.78
C CYS A 370 5.60 -29.89 -15.19
N GLY A 371 6.10 -29.28 -14.12
CA GLY A 371 5.42 -28.16 -13.45
C GLY A 371 4.19 -28.57 -12.62
N TRP A 372 3.97 -29.87 -12.40
CA TRP A 372 2.87 -30.33 -11.54
C TRP A 372 2.96 -29.75 -10.14
N VAL A 373 1.81 -29.29 -9.63
CA VAL A 373 1.65 -28.77 -8.27
C VAL A 373 0.48 -29.47 -7.61
N PRO A 374 0.63 -29.98 -6.36
CA PRO A 374 -0.46 -30.66 -5.65
C PRO A 374 -1.56 -29.68 -5.22
N HIS A 375 -2.82 -30.02 -5.52
CA HIS A 375 -3.99 -29.23 -5.15
C HIS A 375 -4.88 -29.96 -4.14
N CYS A 376 -5.63 -29.19 -3.35
CA CYS A 376 -6.63 -29.71 -2.44
C CYS A 376 -7.89 -30.08 -3.18
N VAL A 377 -8.35 -31.33 -3.05
CA VAL A 377 -9.59 -31.83 -3.70
C VAL A 377 -10.87 -31.13 -3.19
N ASN A 378 -10.85 -30.53 -2.01
CA ASN A 378 -12.02 -29.93 -1.36
C ASN A 378 -12.07 -28.40 -1.50
N CYS A 379 -10.95 -27.71 -1.77
CA CYS A 379 -10.82 -26.26 -1.62
C CYS A 379 -10.24 -25.57 -2.85
N ASP A 380 -9.82 -26.32 -3.85
CA ASP A 380 -9.21 -25.77 -5.08
C ASP A 380 -8.05 -24.79 -4.82
N VAL A 381 -7.20 -25.12 -3.86
CA VAL A 381 -6.00 -24.37 -3.53
C VAL A 381 -4.80 -25.32 -3.50
N SER A 382 -3.61 -24.81 -3.83
CA SER A 382 -2.38 -25.58 -3.73
C SER A 382 -2.13 -26.04 -2.30
N LEU A 383 -1.57 -27.23 -2.15
CA LEU A 383 -1.19 -27.76 -0.83
C LEU A 383 0.14 -27.16 -0.39
N THR A 384 0.26 -26.86 0.89
CA THR A 384 1.50 -26.40 1.50
C THR A 384 2.33 -27.57 2.03
N TYR A 385 3.62 -27.56 1.72
CA TYR A 385 4.55 -28.59 2.17
C TYR A 385 5.06 -28.31 3.59
N HIS A 386 4.87 -29.28 4.48
CA HIS A 386 5.39 -29.28 5.86
C HIS A 386 6.62 -30.16 5.95
N LYS A 387 7.81 -29.57 5.78
CA LYS A 387 9.10 -30.29 5.74
C LYS A 387 9.32 -31.24 6.93
N PHE A 388 8.97 -30.83 8.15
CA PHE A 388 9.18 -31.64 9.36
C PHE A 388 8.37 -32.94 9.37
N ARG A 389 7.16 -32.97 8.78
CA ARG A 389 6.26 -34.11 8.72
C ARG A 389 6.28 -34.80 7.36
N ASN A 390 6.96 -34.23 6.39
CA ASN A 390 6.95 -34.63 4.99
C ASN A 390 5.53 -34.74 4.39
N GLU A 391 4.62 -33.86 4.82
CA GLU A 391 3.21 -33.85 4.44
C GLU A 391 2.86 -32.59 3.62
N LEU A 392 1.89 -32.76 2.70
CA LEU A 392 1.25 -31.68 1.95
C LEU A 392 -0.12 -31.42 2.58
N VAL A 393 -0.40 -30.17 3.00
CA VAL A 393 -1.59 -29.84 3.82
C VAL A 393 -2.36 -28.65 3.23
N CYS A 394 -3.68 -28.78 3.18
CA CYS A 394 -4.58 -27.67 2.92
C CYS A 394 -4.86 -26.88 4.20
N HIS A 395 -4.60 -25.55 4.19
CA HIS A 395 -4.81 -24.70 5.35
C HIS A 395 -6.24 -24.13 5.49
N TYR A 396 -7.16 -24.58 4.65
CA TYR A 396 -8.60 -24.27 4.77
C TYR A 396 -9.39 -25.40 5.40
N CYS A 397 -9.25 -26.63 4.90
CA CYS A 397 -10.05 -27.77 5.37
C CYS A 397 -9.24 -28.82 6.16
N GLY A 398 -7.92 -28.72 6.18
CA GLY A 398 -7.06 -29.71 6.83
C GLY A 398 -6.80 -30.98 6.02
N TYR A 399 -7.26 -31.08 4.77
CA TYR A 399 -6.92 -32.18 3.88
C TYR A 399 -5.40 -32.32 3.78
N LYS A 400 -4.90 -33.57 3.88
CA LYS A 400 -3.47 -33.84 3.85
C LYS A 400 -3.17 -35.15 3.11
N ILE A 401 -2.01 -35.13 2.45
CA ILE A 401 -1.41 -36.29 1.80
C ILE A 401 0.09 -36.34 2.11
N GLN A 402 0.69 -37.49 2.04
CA GLN A 402 2.15 -37.63 2.09
C GLN A 402 2.77 -37.07 0.81
N LEU A 403 3.98 -36.51 0.91
CA LEU A 403 4.71 -36.09 -0.29
C LEU A 403 4.98 -37.35 -1.15
N PRO A 404 4.53 -37.39 -2.41
CA PRO A 404 4.82 -38.51 -3.29
C PRO A 404 6.32 -38.57 -3.60
N HIS A 405 6.87 -39.79 -3.76
CA HIS A 405 8.27 -39.98 -4.16
C HIS A 405 8.53 -39.61 -5.61
N HIS A 406 7.50 -39.72 -6.46
CA HIS A 406 7.56 -39.42 -7.88
C HIS A 406 6.37 -38.55 -8.23
N CYS A 407 6.56 -37.69 -9.22
CA CYS A 407 5.47 -36.86 -9.75
C CYS A 407 4.33 -37.76 -10.29
N PRO A 408 3.08 -37.57 -9.87
CA PRO A 408 1.95 -38.35 -10.36
C PRO A 408 1.71 -38.21 -11.88
N GLU A 409 2.07 -37.07 -12.47
CA GLU A 409 1.84 -36.77 -13.88
C GLU A 409 2.92 -37.33 -14.82
N CYS A 410 4.22 -37.16 -14.45
CA CYS A 410 5.33 -37.50 -15.35
C CYS A 410 6.31 -38.52 -14.79
N GLN A 411 6.06 -39.05 -13.57
CA GLN A 411 6.88 -40.04 -12.88
C GLN A 411 8.31 -39.58 -12.54
N SER A 412 8.62 -38.31 -12.71
CA SER A 412 9.93 -37.76 -12.32
C SER A 412 10.13 -37.76 -10.79
N PRO A 413 11.30 -38.09 -10.28
CA PRO A 413 11.63 -37.95 -8.86
C PRO A 413 11.98 -36.52 -8.47
N GLU A 414 12.13 -35.60 -9.43
CA GLU A 414 12.60 -34.23 -9.25
C GLU A 414 11.48 -33.31 -8.72
N LEU A 415 11.10 -33.48 -7.46
CA LEU A 415 10.15 -32.60 -6.76
C LEU A 415 10.93 -31.60 -5.90
N ARG A 416 10.62 -30.31 -6.05
CA ARG A 416 11.29 -29.22 -5.31
C ARG A 416 10.30 -28.21 -4.76
N THR A 417 10.74 -27.42 -3.78
CA THR A 417 10.00 -26.23 -3.35
C THR A 417 10.11 -25.11 -4.38
N MET A 418 8.98 -24.48 -4.69
CA MET A 418 8.94 -23.34 -5.64
C MET A 418 9.67 -22.12 -5.09
N GLY A 419 10.36 -21.42 -5.98
CA GLY A 419 10.78 -20.02 -5.80
C GLY A 419 12.28 -19.81 -5.61
N PHE A 420 12.73 -18.63 -6.01
CA PHE A 420 14.07 -18.07 -5.83
C PHE A 420 13.96 -16.60 -5.39
N GLY A 421 15.03 -16.07 -4.75
CA GLY A 421 15.02 -14.72 -4.22
C GLY A 421 15.46 -13.66 -5.25
N THR A 422 15.20 -12.39 -4.96
CA THR A 422 15.68 -11.24 -5.76
C THR A 422 17.20 -11.13 -5.77
N GLU A 423 17.90 -11.62 -4.74
CA GLU A 423 19.35 -11.67 -4.64
C GLU A 423 19.94 -12.55 -5.74
N MET A 424 19.41 -13.75 -5.92
CA MET A 424 19.85 -14.68 -6.97
C MET A 424 19.61 -14.11 -8.37
N VAL A 425 18.52 -13.36 -8.56
CA VAL A 425 18.25 -12.64 -9.82
C VAL A 425 19.30 -11.56 -10.07
N GLU A 426 19.68 -10.79 -9.05
CA GLU A 426 20.71 -9.74 -9.14
C GLU A 426 22.08 -10.31 -9.49
N GLU A 427 22.50 -11.37 -8.82
CA GLU A 427 23.79 -12.04 -9.07
C GLU A 427 23.90 -12.57 -10.51
N GLU A 428 22.86 -13.24 -10.99
CA GLU A 428 22.86 -13.80 -12.34
C GLU A 428 22.79 -12.70 -13.41
N ILE A 429 21.95 -11.66 -13.21
CA ILE A 429 21.85 -10.56 -14.18
C ILE A 429 23.12 -9.73 -14.25
N ALA A 430 23.82 -9.52 -13.13
CA ALA A 430 25.12 -8.85 -13.09
C ALA A 430 26.19 -9.61 -13.86
N THR A 431 26.10 -10.94 -13.87
CA THR A 431 27.01 -11.80 -14.67
C THR A 431 26.69 -11.70 -16.17
N LEU A 432 25.40 -11.68 -16.53
CA LEU A 432 24.97 -11.58 -17.93
C LEU A 432 25.21 -10.19 -18.54
N PHE A 433 25.05 -9.13 -17.75
CA PHE A 433 25.19 -7.73 -18.18
C PHE A 433 26.10 -6.93 -17.25
N PRO A 434 27.42 -7.20 -17.23
CA PRO A 434 28.34 -6.60 -16.26
C PRO A 434 28.52 -5.08 -16.43
N SER A 435 28.17 -4.52 -17.58
CA SER A 435 28.18 -3.07 -17.82
C SER A 435 26.92 -2.34 -17.41
N ALA A 436 25.84 -3.06 -17.15
CA ALA A 436 24.56 -2.47 -16.78
C ALA A 436 24.48 -2.22 -15.27
N LYS A 437 24.04 -1.03 -14.87
CA LYS A 437 23.78 -0.74 -13.47
C LYS A 437 22.46 -1.36 -13.03
N VAL A 438 22.53 -2.29 -12.09
CA VAL A 438 21.41 -3.03 -11.52
C VAL A 438 21.10 -2.51 -10.11
N GLU A 439 19.85 -2.36 -9.76
CA GLU A 439 19.40 -2.09 -8.37
C GLU A 439 18.19 -2.94 -8.02
N ARG A 440 18.07 -3.28 -6.74
CA ARG A 440 16.90 -4.00 -6.20
C ARG A 440 15.96 -3.04 -5.47
N LEU A 441 14.66 -3.25 -5.67
CA LEU A 441 13.57 -2.62 -4.94
C LEU A 441 12.74 -3.69 -4.22
N ASP A 442 13.19 -4.10 -3.07
CA ASP A 442 12.50 -5.06 -2.19
C ASP A 442 12.47 -4.56 -0.74
N PHE A 443 11.87 -5.34 0.15
CA PHE A 443 11.75 -4.96 1.57
C PHE A 443 13.11 -4.79 2.25
N ASP A 444 14.14 -5.54 1.83
CA ASP A 444 15.45 -5.51 2.46
C ASP A 444 16.26 -4.28 2.04
N THR A 445 16.17 -3.88 0.77
CA THR A 445 16.88 -2.72 0.21
C THR A 445 16.15 -1.40 0.46
N ALA A 446 14.82 -1.41 0.58
CA ALA A 446 13.98 -0.22 0.74
C ALA A 446 13.37 -0.10 2.16
N ARG A 447 14.12 -0.47 3.21
CA ARG A 447 13.65 -0.40 4.61
C ARG A 447 13.35 1.02 5.07
N THR A 448 14.12 2.00 4.60
CA THR A 448 13.93 3.40 4.92
C THR A 448 13.30 4.16 3.77
N ARG A 449 12.58 5.25 4.09
CA ARG A 449 11.99 6.14 3.07
C ARG A 449 13.08 6.71 2.15
N ALA A 450 14.19 7.15 2.71
CA ALA A 450 15.30 7.72 1.94
C ALA A 450 15.91 6.72 0.95
N ALA A 451 16.08 5.44 1.37
CA ALA A 451 16.56 4.39 0.47
C ALA A 451 15.57 4.12 -0.67
N TYR A 452 14.28 4.02 -0.36
CA TYR A 452 13.22 3.85 -1.36
C TYR A 452 13.22 5.01 -2.38
N GLU A 453 13.17 6.26 -1.89
CA GLU A 453 13.14 7.45 -2.75
C GLU A 453 14.41 7.59 -3.61
N ARG A 454 15.58 7.25 -3.05
CA ARG A 454 16.84 7.24 -3.79
C ARG A 454 16.81 6.24 -4.96
N ILE A 455 16.40 4.98 -4.71
CA ILE A 455 16.34 3.94 -5.75
C ILE A 455 15.41 4.38 -6.89
N ILE A 456 14.23 4.90 -6.55
CA ILE A 456 13.27 5.39 -7.53
C ILE A 456 13.83 6.57 -8.32
N ALA A 457 14.42 7.57 -7.65
CA ALA A 457 14.98 8.75 -8.30
C ALA A 457 16.18 8.40 -9.20
N ASP A 458 17.03 7.45 -8.81
CA ASP A 458 18.15 7.00 -9.63
C ASP A 458 17.68 6.24 -10.88
N PHE A 459 16.59 5.45 -10.74
CA PHE A 459 15.97 4.78 -11.88
C PHE A 459 15.27 5.78 -12.81
N GLU A 460 14.51 6.74 -12.30
CA GLU A 460 13.85 7.78 -13.10
C GLU A 460 14.83 8.64 -13.89
N LYS A 461 15.97 8.97 -13.30
CA LYS A 461 17.04 9.74 -13.95
C LYS A 461 17.88 8.92 -14.93
N GLY A 462 17.59 7.63 -15.12
CA GLY A 462 18.33 6.75 -16.00
C GLY A 462 19.71 6.33 -15.49
N LYS A 463 20.03 6.60 -14.21
CA LYS A 463 21.30 6.17 -13.61
C LYS A 463 21.34 4.66 -13.40
N THR A 464 20.18 4.05 -13.12
CA THR A 464 19.97 2.60 -13.04
C THR A 464 19.27 2.12 -14.30
N GLN A 465 19.77 1.07 -14.92
CA GLN A 465 19.26 0.54 -16.18
C GLN A 465 18.34 -0.65 -15.97
N ILE A 466 18.63 -1.49 -14.97
CA ILE A 466 17.83 -2.68 -14.63
C ILE A 466 17.34 -2.55 -13.20
N LEU A 467 16.02 -2.57 -13.02
CA LEU A 467 15.40 -2.55 -11.71
C LEU A 467 14.76 -3.92 -11.42
N ILE A 468 15.30 -4.63 -10.44
CA ILE A 468 14.76 -5.90 -9.97
C ILE A 468 13.84 -5.62 -8.78
N GLY A 469 12.63 -6.16 -8.76
CA GLY A 469 11.81 -5.93 -7.60
C GLY A 469 10.59 -6.84 -7.47
N THR A 470 9.92 -6.65 -6.34
CA THR A 470 8.75 -7.41 -5.93
C THR A 470 7.45 -6.60 -6.20
N GLN A 471 6.39 -6.89 -5.47
CA GLN A 471 5.13 -6.13 -5.54
C GLN A 471 5.27 -4.62 -5.36
N MET A 472 6.41 -4.13 -4.86
CA MET A 472 6.67 -2.70 -4.75
C MET A 472 6.75 -2.01 -6.12
N LEU A 473 7.14 -2.73 -7.17
CA LEU A 473 7.18 -2.23 -8.55
C LEU A 473 5.81 -2.06 -9.21
N SER A 474 4.81 -2.78 -8.73
CA SER A 474 3.46 -2.73 -9.32
C SER A 474 2.71 -1.43 -8.99
N LYS A 475 3.17 -0.63 -8.00
CA LYS A 475 2.38 0.42 -7.36
C LYS A 475 2.92 1.83 -7.60
N GLY A 476 2.04 2.74 -8.04
CA GLY A 476 2.24 4.20 -7.96
C GLY A 476 3.45 4.81 -8.67
N LEU A 477 4.22 4.01 -9.41
CA LEU A 477 5.45 4.46 -10.07
C LEU A 477 5.18 4.70 -11.57
N ASP A 478 5.72 5.77 -12.10
CA ASP A 478 5.63 6.12 -13.52
C ASP A 478 7.01 6.29 -14.14
N PHE A 479 7.46 5.25 -14.84
CA PHE A 479 8.75 5.25 -15.51
C PHE A 479 8.59 5.44 -17.01
N GLY A 480 9.11 6.55 -17.52
CA GLY A 480 8.93 6.91 -18.93
C GLY A 480 9.81 6.15 -19.92
N ASN A 481 10.87 5.49 -19.49
CA ASN A 481 11.89 4.88 -20.39
C ASN A 481 11.94 3.35 -20.30
N VAL A 482 10.94 2.71 -19.67
CA VAL A 482 10.89 1.25 -19.55
C VAL A 482 10.27 0.65 -20.81
N SER A 483 11.05 -0.12 -21.56
CA SER A 483 10.61 -0.81 -22.78
C SER A 483 10.33 -2.29 -22.56
N VAL A 484 11.08 -2.94 -21.66
CA VAL A 484 10.95 -4.38 -21.37
C VAL A 484 10.64 -4.63 -19.91
N VAL A 485 9.68 -5.53 -19.69
CA VAL A 485 9.37 -6.08 -18.36
C VAL A 485 9.50 -7.59 -18.40
N GLY A 486 10.31 -8.17 -17.53
CA GLY A 486 10.43 -9.61 -17.35
C GLY A 486 9.66 -10.09 -16.12
N ILE A 487 8.67 -10.96 -16.28
CA ILE A 487 8.00 -11.68 -15.18
C ILE A 487 8.67 -13.05 -15.08
N LEU A 488 9.52 -13.23 -14.06
CA LEU A 488 10.44 -14.37 -14.03
C LEU A 488 9.80 -15.70 -13.63
N ASN A 489 8.72 -15.65 -12.84
CA ASN A 489 8.04 -16.86 -12.37
C ASN A 489 6.55 -16.60 -12.11
N ALA A 490 5.74 -16.75 -13.15
CA ALA A 490 4.28 -16.60 -13.04
C ALA A 490 3.65 -17.72 -12.21
N ASP A 491 4.23 -18.93 -12.25
CA ASP A 491 3.71 -20.10 -11.54
C ASP A 491 3.67 -19.87 -10.02
N SER A 492 4.67 -19.19 -9.46
CA SER A 492 4.71 -18.87 -8.04
C SER A 492 3.59 -17.93 -7.58
N LEU A 493 3.02 -17.14 -8.48
CA LEU A 493 1.87 -16.28 -8.21
C LEU A 493 0.57 -17.08 -8.24
N MET A 494 0.41 -17.93 -9.23
CA MET A 494 -0.80 -18.73 -9.46
C MET A 494 -0.97 -19.83 -8.40
N ASN A 495 0.12 -20.49 -8.04
CA ASN A 495 0.11 -21.64 -7.13
C ASN A 495 0.25 -21.26 -5.64
N PHE A 496 -0.01 -20.00 -5.29
CA PHE A 496 -0.06 -19.61 -3.88
C PHE A 496 -1.26 -20.28 -3.19
N PRO A 497 -1.12 -20.85 -1.97
CA PRO A 497 -2.19 -21.62 -1.32
C PRO A 497 -3.26 -20.70 -0.69
N ASP A 498 -3.93 -19.94 -1.51
CA ASP A 498 -5.03 -19.03 -1.17
C ASP A 498 -6.07 -19.04 -2.29
N PHE A 499 -7.36 -19.01 -1.97
CA PHE A 499 -8.43 -18.99 -2.97
C PHE A 499 -8.43 -17.74 -3.86
N ARG A 500 -7.73 -16.67 -3.44
CA ARG A 500 -7.51 -15.46 -4.23
C ARG A 500 -6.24 -15.52 -5.08
N ALA A 501 -5.54 -16.66 -5.13
CA ALA A 501 -4.25 -16.75 -5.82
C ALA A 501 -4.35 -16.33 -7.28
N HIS A 502 -5.32 -16.83 -8.01
CA HIS A 502 -5.54 -16.51 -9.42
C HIS A 502 -5.93 -15.05 -9.64
N GLU A 503 -6.81 -14.48 -8.80
CA GLU A 503 -7.16 -13.06 -8.83
C GLU A 503 -5.92 -12.18 -8.63
N ARG A 504 -5.13 -12.45 -7.58
CA ARG A 504 -3.91 -11.70 -7.26
C ARG A 504 -2.83 -11.86 -8.32
N ALA A 505 -2.66 -13.06 -8.85
CA ALA A 505 -1.72 -13.33 -9.92
C ALA A 505 -2.07 -12.50 -11.17
N PHE A 506 -3.35 -12.51 -11.59
CA PHE A 506 -3.83 -11.69 -12.69
C PHE A 506 -3.57 -10.20 -12.45
N GLN A 507 -3.97 -9.69 -11.28
CA GLN A 507 -3.81 -8.29 -10.91
C GLN A 507 -2.34 -7.86 -10.98
N LEU A 508 -1.44 -8.62 -10.36
CA LEU A 508 -0.01 -8.33 -10.33
C LEU A 508 0.62 -8.39 -11.72
N MET A 509 0.34 -9.45 -12.50
CA MET A 509 0.89 -9.59 -13.85
C MET A 509 0.43 -8.46 -14.76
N VAL A 510 -0.85 -8.09 -14.73
CA VAL A 510 -1.40 -6.99 -15.53
C VAL A 510 -0.84 -5.63 -15.10
N GLN A 511 -0.73 -5.38 -13.80
CA GLN A 511 -0.18 -4.12 -13.29
C GLN A 511 1.30 -3.93 -13.63
N VAL A 512 2.10 -4.99 -13.44
CA VAL A 512 3.53 -4.97 -13.78
C VAL A 512 3.71 -4.85 -15.29
N SER A 513 2.91 -5.56 -16.08
CA SER A 513 2.89 -5.42 -17.54
C SER A 513 2.59 -3.98 -17.97
N GLY A 514 1.67 -3.32 -17.26
CA GLY A 514 1.34 -1.92 -17.51
C GLY A 514 2.49 -0.93 -17.32
N ARG A 515 3.64 -1.35 -16.78
CA ARG A 515 4.85 -0.51 -16.66
C ARG A 515 5.63 -0.40 -17.96
N ALA A 516 5.48 -1.36 -18.88
CA ALA A 516 6.14 -1.33 -20.18
C ALA A 516 5.43 -0.39 -21.17
N GLY A 517 6.20 0.36 -21.96
CA GLY A 517 5.69 1.09 -23.12
C GLY A 517 4.84 2.32 -22.81
N ARG A 518 5.36 3.28 -22.04
CA ARG A 518 4.62 4.51 -21.68
C ARG A 518 4.90 5.74 -22.54
N ARG A 519 6.02 5.76 -23.27
CA ARG A 519 6.30 6.79 -24.29
C ARG A 519 5.93 6.24 -25.66
N ASP A 520 6.29 6.84 -26.71
CA ASP A 520 5.82 6.62 -28.09
C ASP A 520 6.01 5.22 -28.68
N LYS A 521 6.41 4.23 -27.88
CA LYS A 521 6.62 2.85 -28.30
C LYS A 521 5.78 1.86 -27.49
N ARG A 522 5.28 0.84 -28.17
CA ARG A 522 4.66 -0.33 -27.54
C ARG A 522 5.73 -1.11 -26.75
N GLY A 523 5.52 -1.32 -25.46
CA GLY A 523 6.43 -2.10 -24.62
C GLY A 523 6.28 -3.59 -24.82
N THR A 524 7.29 -4.35 -24.41
CA THR A 524 7.29 -5.81 -24.45
C THR A 524 7.35 -6.36 -23.02
N VAL A 525 6.55 -7.37 -22.75
CA VAL A 525 6.55 -8.13 -21.50
C VAL A 525 6.92 -9.56 -21.82
N VAL A 526 7.95 -10.09 -21.18
CA VAL A 526 8.32 -11.50 -21.27
C VAL A 526 7.84 -12.21 -20.01
N LEU A 527 6.87 -13.09 -20.15
CA LEU A 527 6.27 -13.86 -19.07
C LEU A 527 6.76 -15.30 -19.11
N GLN A 528 7.53 -15.71 -18.10
CA GLN A 528 8.06 -17.06 -17.97
C GLN A 528 7.16 -17.92 -17.09
N THR A 529 6.71 -19.06 -17.62
CA THR A 529 5.82 -20.01 -16.93
C THR A 529 6.07 -21.45 -17.37
N SER A 530 5.84 -22.41 -16.47
CA SER A 530 5.80 -23.84 -16.80
C SER A 530 4.43 -24.29 -17.36
N GLN A 531 3.44 -23.39 -17.32
CA GLN A 531 2.04 -23.67 -17.68
C GLN A 531 1.52 -22.65 -18.73
N PRO A 532 2.10 -22.59 -19.92
CA PRO A 532 1.75 -21.57 -20.91
C PRO A 532 0.28 -21.64 -21.36
N ASP A 533 -0.32 -22.83 -21.32
CA ASP A 533 -1.72 -23.05 -21.71
C ASP A 533 -2.72 -22.84 -20.58
N HIS A 534 -2.26 -22.49 -19.38
CA HIS A 534 -3.16 -22.22 -18.28
C HIS A 534 -4.15 -21.09 -18.62
N PRO A 535 -5.47 -21.24 -18.36
CA PRO A 535 -6.47 -20.24 -18.73
C PRO A 535 -6.13 -18.83 -18.24
N LEU A 536 -5.60 -18.71 -17.02
CA LEU A 536 -5.22 -17.42 -16.45
C LEU A 536 -4.11 -16.72 -17.25
N ILE A 537 -3.10 -17.46 -17.73
CA ILE A 537 -2.02 -16.91 -18.55
C ILE A 537 -2.60 -16.37 -19.88
N ARG A 538 -3.48 -17.13 -20.53
CA ARG A 538 -4.16 -16.68 -21.75
C ARG A 538 -5.02 -15.43 -21.54
N MET A 539 -5.64 -15.29 -20.35
CA MET A 539 -6.39 -14.09 -19.99
C MET A 539 -5.45 -12.89 -19.72
N VAL A 540 -4.30 -13.11 -19.12
CA VAL A 540 -3.28 -12.06 -18.88
C VAL A 540 -2.74 -11.55 -20.22
N GLU A 541 -2.41 -12.42 -21.18
CA GLU A 541 -1.95 -12.05 -22.53
C GLU A 541 -2.92 -11.07 -23.23
N ARG A 542 -4.21 -11.26 -23.02
CA ARG A 542 -5.28 -10.47 -23.66
C ARG A 542 -5.83 -9.36 -22.76
N PHE A 543 -5.31 -9.19 -21.53
CA PHE A 543 -5.85 -8.28 -20.51
C PHE A 543 -7.35 -8.52 -20.25
N ALA A 544 -7.79 -9.77 -20.31
CA ALA A 544 -9.21 -10.18 -20.29
C ALA A 544 -9.77 -10.24 -18.85
N TYR A 545 -9.82 -9.09 -18.17
CA TYR A 545 -10.26 -8.99 -16.76
C TYR A 545 -11.67 -9.58 -16.55
N LYS A 546 -12.63 -9.23 -17.39
CA LYS A 546 -14.04 -9.71 -17.26
C LYS A 546 -14.16 -11.22 -17.36
N GLU A 547 -13.33 -11.84 -18.21
CA GLU A 547 -13.30 -13.30 -18.39
C GLU A 547 -12.71 -13.97 -17.13
N MET A 548 -11.63 -13.43 -16.59
CA MET A 548 -11.04 -13.87 -15.33
C MET A 548 -12.05 -13.78 -14.17
N VAL A 549 -12.75 -12.67 -14.03
CA VAL A 549 -13.78 -12.53 -12.99
C VAL A 549 -14.89 -13.56 -13.14
N ARG A 550 -15.38 -13.81 -14.36
CA ARG A 550 -16.43 -14.81 -14.61
C ARG A 550 -15.99 -16.21 -14.19
N LEU A 551 -14.77 -16.60 -14.55
CA LEU A 551 -14.20 -17.89 -14.18
C LEU A 551 -14.10 -18.00 -12.64
N GLN A 552 -13.49 -17.01 -12.01
CA GLN A 552 -13.29 -16.99 -10.57
C GLN A 552 -14.60 -16.97 -9.77
N LEU A 553 -15.61 -16.25 -10.22
CA LEU A 553 -16.93 -16.26 -9.58
C LEU A 553 -17.58 -17.64 -9.62
N GLY A 554 -17.43 -18.38 -10.73
CA GLY A 554 -17.88 -19.78 -10.83
C GLY A 554 -17.21 -20.68 -9.79
N GLU A 555 -15.88 -20.64 -9.71
CA GLU A 555 -15.10 -21.41 -8.74
C GLU A 555 -15.47 -21.04 -7.30
N ARG A 556 -15.57 -19.73 -6.98
CA ARG A 556 -15.93 -19.25 -5.65
C ARG A 556 -17.33 -19.64 -5.20
N SER A 557 -18.28 -19.70 -6.13
CA SER A 557 -19.61 -20.21 -5.84
C SER A 557 -19.58 -21.70 -5.49
N MET A 558 -18.84 -22.51 -6.25
CA MET A 558 -18.71 -23.95 -6.05
C MET A 558 -18.03 -24.28 -4.71
N PHE A 559 -16.94 -23.57 -4.40
CA PHE A 559 -16.13 -23.83 -3.20
C PHE A 559 -16.53 -22.99 -1.97
N ARG A 560 -17.65 -22.30 -2.03
CA ARG A 560 -18.20 -21.50 -0.90
C ARG A 560 -17.23 -20.41 -0.42
N TYR A 561 -16.79 -19.52 -1.34
CA TYR A 561 -15.90 -18.40 -1.06
C TYR A 561 -16.59 -17.03 -1.25
N PRO A 562 -16.02 -15.93 -0.71
CA PRO A 562 -16.48 -14.58 -1.05
C PRO A 562 -16.45 -14.33 -2.58
N PRO A 563 -17.44 -13.61 -3.14
CA PRO A 563 -18.46 -12.78 -2.49
C PRO A 563 -19.74 -13.51 -2.06
N TYR A 564 -19.87 -14.81 -2.28
CA TYR A 564 -21.07 -15.59 -1.93
C TYR A 564 -21.13 -15.99 -0.46
N TYR A 565 -19.98 -16.12 0.17
CA TYR A 565 -19.81 -16.47 1.57
C TYR A 565 -18.93 -15.46 2.28
N ARG A 566 -19.16 -15.28 3.56
CA ARG A 566 -18.27 -14.55 4.47
C ARG A 566 -17.33 -15.53 5.15
N LEU A 567 -16.04 -15.24 5.17
CA LEU A 567 -15.06 -16.02 5.90
C LEU A 567 -14.81 -15.40 7.26
N ILE A 568 -14.85 -16.23 8.32
CA ILE A 568 -14.40 -15.85 9.65
C ILE A 568 -13.31 -16.84 10.06
N VAL A 569 -12.11 -16.34 10.32
CA VAL A 569 -10.99 -17.15 10.78
C VAL A 569 -10.79 -16.92 12.27
N ILE A 570 -10.91 -17.98 13.04
CA ILE A 570 -10.58 -17.98 14.46
C ILE A 570 -9.14 -18.45 14.60
N VAL A 571 -8.27 -17.58 15.09
CA VAL A 571 -6.85 -17.88 15.32
C VAL A 571 -6.63 -18.13 16.79
N LEU A 572 -6.17 -19.33 17.12
CA LEU A 572 -5.86 -19.78 18.47
C LEU A 572 -4.35 -19.83 18.64
N ARG A 573 -3.81 -19.23 19.70
CA ARG A 573 -2.37 -19.21 19.97
C ARG A 573 -2.09 -19.62 21.41
N SER A 574 -1.05 -20.42 21.63
CA SER A 574 -0.57 -20.81 22.96
C SER A 574 0.93 -21.11 22.94
N ARG A 575 1.57 -20.99 24.09
CA ARG A 575 2.96 -21.46 24.29
C ARG A 575 3.05 -22.98 24.36
N ASN A 576 1.97 -23.65 24.79
CA ASN A 576 1.90 -25.09 24.90
C ASN A 576 1.12 -25.69 23.72
N ASP A 577 1.81 -26.47 22.85
CA ASP A 577 1.20 -27.04 21.66
C ASP A 577 0.19 -28.16 21.99
N SER A 578 0.43 -28.96 23.02
CA SER A 578 -0.49 -30.03 23.41
C SER A 578 -1.84 -29.48 23.88
N ILE A 579 -1.82 -28.49 24.77
CA ILE A 579 -3.03 -27.78 25.22
C ILE A 579 -3.74 -27.11 24.05
N LEU A 580 -2.99 -26.46 23.16
CA LEU A 580 -3.55 -25.82 21.97
C LEU A 580 -4.24 -26.82 21.05
N GLN A 581 -3.62 -27.99 20.83
CA GLN A 581 -4.19 -29.06 20.00
C GLN A 581 -5.52 -29.56 20.58
N GLU A 582 -5.55 -29.92 21.86
CA GLU A 582 -6.75 -30.42 22.54
C GLU A 582 -7.88 -29.40 22.53
N LEU A 583 -7.61 -28.17 22.99
CA LEU A 583 -8.62 -27.13 23.10
C LEU A 583 -9.09 -26.60 21.75
N SER A 584 -8.26 -26.61 20.72
CA SER A 584 -8.69 -26.21 19.38
C SER A 584 -9.67 -27.22 18.77
N VAL A 585 -9.50 -28.52 19.03
CA VAL A 585 -10.45 -29.55 18.61
C VAL A 585 -11.77 -29.38 19.36
N LEU A 586 -11.73 -29.28 20.69
CA LEU A 586 -12.91 -29.09 21.51
C LEU A 586 -13.69 -27.80 21.10
N TYR A 587 -12.97 -26.72 20.82
CA TYR A 587 -13.57 -25.46 20.36
C TYR A 587 -14.27 -25.63 19.01
N ALA A 588 -13.62 -26.28 18.05
CA ALA A 588 -14.20 -26.57 16.75
C ALA A 588 -15.44 -27.48 16.84
N GLU A 589 -15.44 -28.49 17.72
CA GLU A 589 -16.58 -29.38 17.94
C GLU A 589 -17.79 -28.64 18.52
N ASN A 590 -17.58 -27.77 19.52
CA ASN A 590 -18.64 -26.95 20.09
C ASN A 590 -19.26 -25.99 19.04
N LEU A 591 -18.44 -25.45 18.16
CA LEU A 591 -18.92 -24.65 17.04
C LEU A 591 -19.70 -25.50 16.02
N ARG A 592 -19.20 -26.71 15.67
CA ARG A 592 -19.89 -27.61 14.71
C ARG A 592 -21.25 -28.06 15.19
N ARG A 593 -21.43 -28.28 16.49
CA ARG A 593 -22.76 -28.62 17.06
C ARG A 593 -23.81 -27.55 16.78
N ARG A 594 -23.42 -26.28 16.59
CA ARG A 594 -24.32 -25.14 16.37
C ARG A 594 -24.32 -24.62 14.93
N LEU A 595 -23.20 -24.72 14.22
CA LEU A 595 -23.02 -24.16 12.88
C LEU A 595 -22.86 -25.24 11.78
N GLY A 596 -22.74 -26.52 12.16
CA GLY A 596 -22.67 -27.64 11.21
C GLY A 596 -21.44 -27.60 10.33
N GLU A 597 -21.64 -27.92 9.05
CA GLU A 597 -20.60 -27.97 8.01
C GLU A 597 -19.92 -26.61 7.69
N ARG A 598 -20.42 -25.52 8.22
CA ARG A 598 -19.82 -24.20 8.08
C ARG A 598 -18.48 -24.10 8.79
N VAL A 599 -18.14 -25.05 9.67
CA VAL A 599 -16.93 -25.05 10.52
C VAL A 599 -15.89 -26.03 9.95
N LEU A 600 -14.77 -25.48 9.48
CA LEU A 600 -13.64 -26.22 8.95
C LEU A 600 -12.45 -26.15 9.91
N GLY A 601 -11.64 -27.22 9.95
CA GLY A 601 -10.49 -27.31 10.84
C GLY A 601 -10.82 -27.95 12.20
N PRO A 602 -9.96 -27.83 13.26
CA PRO A 602 -8.79 -26.94 13.30
C PRO A 602 -7.66 -27.37 12.38
N VAL A 603 -6.94 -26.37 11.82
CA VAL A 603 -5.81 -26.60 10.94
C VAL A 603 -4.57 -25.89 11.45
N THR A 604 -3.41 -26.47 11.16
CA THR A 604 -2.11 -25.87 11.45
C THR A 604 -1.73 -24.97 10.26
N PRO A 605 -1.49 -23.67 10.44
CA PRO A 605 -1.09 -22.79 9.33
C PRO A 605 0.35 -23.09 8.85
N PRO A 606 0.79 -22.58 7.67
CA PRO A 606 2.15 -22.75 7.16
C PRO A 606 3.21 -22.31 8.17
N ILE A 607 2.98 -21.20 8.83
CA ILE A 607 3.78 -20.74 9.96
C ILE A 607 3.13 -21.29 11.23
N THR A 608 3.68 -22.39 11.73
CA THR A 608 3.14 -23.11 12.88
C THR A 608 3.39 -22.42 14.21
N ARG A 609 4.41 -21.54 14.25
CA ARG A 609 4.86 -20.86 15.46
C ARG A 609 5.40 -19.46 15.12
N VAL A 610 4.96 -18.47 15.87
CA VAL A 610 5.48 -17.10 15.81
C VAL A 610 6.02 -16.74 17.18
N GLN A 611 7.31 -16.38 17.26
CA GLN A 611 8.03 -16.21 18.53
C GLN A 611 7.93 -17.49 19.38
N THR A 612 7.23 -17.46 20.50
CA THR A 612 7.02 -18.59 21.40
C THR A 612 5.62 -19.19 21.30
N LEU A 613 4.75 -18.68 20.43
CA LEU A 613 3.34 -19.06 20.34
C LEU A 613 3.08 -20.00 19.17
N HIS A 614 2.59 -21.19 19.45
CA HIS A 614 2.03 -22.12 18.47
C HIS A 614 0.67 -21.62 17.98
N ILE A 615 0.28 -21.94 16.75
CA ILE A 615 -0.90 -21.40 16.09
C ILE A 615 -1.78 -22.54 15.54
N ARG A 616 -3.09 -22.42 15.76
CA ARG A 616 -4.14 -23.21 15.08
C ARG A 616 -5.21 -22.27 14.55
N LYS A 617 -5.86 -22.66 13.46
CA LYS A 617 -6.94 -21.89 12.83
C LYS A 617 -8.18 -22.75 12.68
N ILE A 618 -9.34 -22.14 12.93
CA ILE A 618 -10.67 -22.66 12.59
C ILE A 618 -11.25 -21.70 11.57
N VAL A 619 -11.80 -22.20 10.47
CA VAL A 619 -12.35 -21.38 9.39
C VAL A 619 -13.87 -21.59 9.35
N LEU A 620 -14.63 -20.51 9.38
CA LEU A 620 -16.06 -20.53 9.20
C LEU A 620 -16.41 -19.96 7.81
N LYS A 621 -17.29 -20.65 7.09
CA LYS A 621 -17.87 -20.21 5.81
C LYS A 621 -19.36 -19.94 6.04
N ILE A 622 -19.74 -18.66 6.11
CA ILE A 622 -21.12 -18.23 6.39
C ILE A 622 -21.71 -17.62 5.11
N GLU A 623 -22.87 -18.09 4.72
CA GLU A 623 -23.59 -17.58 3.56
C GLU A 623 -23.84 -16.07 3.71
N ILE A 624 -23.64 -15.29 2.62
CA ILE A 624 -23.85 -13.82 2.67
C ILE A 624 -25.30 -13.46 3.03
N ALA A 625 -26.25 -14.30 2.64
CA ALA A 625 -27.67 -14.12 2.97
C ALA A 625 -28.00 -14.41 4.44
N ALA A 626 -27.13 -15.10 5.18
CA ALA A 626 -27.35 -15.40 6.59
C ALA A 626 -27.16 -14.14 7.46
N ALA A 627 -28.07 -13.93 8.40
CA ALA A 627 -27.94 -12.87 9.39
C ALA A 627 -26.67 -13.08 10.24
N ILE A 628 -25.86 -12.04 10.40
CA ILE A 628 -24.58 -12.15 11.12
C ILE A 628 -24.76 -12.10 12.64
N ALA A 629 -25.83 -11.48 13.15
CA ALA A 629 -26.04 -11.33 14.58
C ALA A 629 -26.15 -12.69 15.30
N PRO A 630 -26.97 -13.68 14.83
CA PRO A 630 -27.00 -15.00 15.44
C PRO A 630 -25.64 -15.73 15.39
N VAL A 631 -24.88 -15.55 14.31
CA VAL A 631 -23.54 -16.13 14.22
C VAL A 631 -22.61 -15.56 15.29
N ARG A 632 -22.65 -14.23 15.49
CA ARG A 632 -21.87 -13.55 16.53
C ARG A 632 -22.27 -14.04 17.93
N GLU A 633 -23.56 -14.15 18.21
CA GLU A 633 -24.06 -14.67 19.50
C GLU A 633 -23.58 -16.10 19.75
N ILE A 634 -23.58 -16.97 18.74
CA ILE A 634 -23.04 -18.33 18.83
C ILE A 634 -21.54 -18.29 19.15
N LEU A 635 -20.77 -17.46 18.46
CA LEU A 635 -19.33 -17.31 18.70
C LEU A 635 -19.04 -16.84 20.12
N GLU A 636 -19.76 -15.83 20.60
CA GLU A 636 -19.63 -15.28 21.96
C GLU A 636 -20.04 -16.31 23.02
N SER A 637 -21.14 -17.04 22.80
CA SER A 637 -21.61 -18.11 23.71
C SER A 637 -20.62 -19.24 23.82
N VAL A 638 -20.12 -19.76 22.67
CA VAL A 638 -19.12 -20.85 22.67
C VAL A 638 -17.82 -20.38 23.31
N HIS A 639 -17.38 -19.15 23.02
CA HIS A 639 -16.20 -18.58 23.66
C HIS A 639 -16.35 -18.51 25.19
N THR A 640 -17.49 -18.06 25.68
CA THR A 640 -17.79 -17.95 27.11
C THR A 640 -17.86 -19.34 27.78
N GLU A 641 -18.43 -20.33 27.10
CA GLU A 641 -18.42 -21.72 27.58
C GLU A 641 -16.99 -22.26 27.71
N MET A 642 -16.15 -22.02 26.70
CA MET A 642 -14.77 -22.45 26.71
C MET A 642 -13.94 -21.78 27.81
N GLN A 643 -14.22 -20.52 28.14
CA GLN A 643 -13.55 -19.81 29.26
C GLN A 643 -13.75 -20.47 30.64
N ARG A 644 -14.74 -21.35 30.79
CA ARG A 644 -14.95 -22.14 32.03
C ARG A 644 -13.85 -23.20 32.22
N TYR A 645 -13.19 -23.61 31.14
CA TYR A 645 -12.02 -24.52 31.22
C TYR A 645 -10.77 -23.69 31.57
N LEU A 646 -10.18 -23.96 32.74
CA LEU A 646 -8.98 -23.23 33.20
C LEU A 646 -7.85 -23.16 32.16
N PRO A 647 -7.49 -24.27 31.46
CA PRO A 647 -6.45 -24.21 30.43
C PRO A 647 -6.79 -23.28 29.25
N PHE A 648 -8.08 -23.04 28.96
CA PHE A 648 -8.49 -22.15 27.86
C PHE A 648 -8.10 -20.69 28.10
N LYS A 649 -8.02 -20.25 29.35
CA LYS A 649 -7.55 -18.90 29.71
C LYS A 649 -6.10 -18.63 29.30
N GLN A 650 -5.33 -19.69 29.01
CA GLN A 650 -3.95 -19.58 28.49
C GLN A 650 -3.91 -19.38 26.98
N LEU A 651 -5.02 -19.53 26.28
CA LEU A 651 -5.13 -19.30 24.85
C LEU A 651 -5.37 -17.82 24.53
N ILE A 652 -4.68 -17.35 23.52
CA ILE A 652 -4.97 -16.07 22.88
C ILE A 652 -5.87 -16.37 21.70
N VAL A 653 -7.09 -15.86 21.72
CA VAL A 653 -8.10 -16.08 20.68
C VAL A 653 -8.34 -14.80 19.90
N HIS A 654 -8.26 -14.88 18.58
CA HIS A 654 -8.54 -13.76 17.68
C HIS A 654 -9.57 -14.19 16.64
N TYR A 655 -10.48 -13.27 16.32
CA TYR A 655 -11.40 -13.39 15.21
C TYR A 655 -10.97 -12.45 14.08
N ASP A 656 -10.88 -12.98 12.87
CA ASP A 656 -10.57 -12.22 11.67
C ASP A 656 -11.67 -12.46 10.63
N VAL A 657 -12.44 -11.42 10.37
CA VAL A 657 -13.54 -11.44 9.40
C VAL A 657 -13.00 -10.99 8.06
N ASP A 658 -13.32 -11.75 7.01
CA ASP A 658 -12.82 -11.55 5.65
C ASP A 658 -11.29 -11.33 5.63
N PRO A 659 -10.50 -12.35 6.02
CA PRO A 659 -9.03 -12.28 6.02
C PRO A 659 -8.51 -11.99 4.62
N ALA A 660 -7.42 -11.22 4.55
CA ALA A 660 -6.75 -10.88 3.29
C ALA A 660 -5.73 -11.94 2.88
#